data_8b236c2a08dd426a968052aab95b6247
#
_entry.id   8b236c2a08dd426a968052aab95b6247
#
_cell.length_a   1.000
_cell.length_b   1.000
_cell.length_c   1.000
_cell.angle_alpha   90.00
_cell.angle_beta   90.00
_cell.angle_gamma   90.00
#
_symmetry.space_group_name_H-M   'P 1'
#
loop_
_entity.id
_entity.type
_entity.pdbx_description
1 polymer ?
#
loop_
_entity_poly.entity_id
_entity_poly.type
_entity_poly.pdbx_seq_one_letter_code
_entity_poly.pdbx_strand_id
1 'polypeptide(L)'
;MDINRFTEKSREALTTAQGLAAQYGHQEVDAEHLALALVNQEDGFVPRVLERAGVAPKALVTALEAALKKRPSVRGPGAEMGTITISQRVAKAIANAEALAKRLRDEYVSVEHIFAELLREPASTGLGQVAADAGLSAEKFTETMMAVRGPHRVTSANPEESYEALSKYGRNLVEAASKGKLDPVIGRDAEIRRVIRILSRRTKNNPVLIGEAGVGKTAIAEGLAYRIVKGDVPEGLKNKTIFALDMGALIAGAKYRGEFEERLKAVLSEVQKSEGQIILFIDELHTIVGAGKTDGAMDAGNLLKPLLARGELHCIGATTLDEYRKYIEKDPALERRFQTVLVEEPTVEDTISILRGLKERFEVHHGVRISDSSIVEAVVLSNRYITDRQLPDKAIDLIDEAAAMIRTEIDSLPTELDEANRKVMQLEIEREALRKETDDASRERLEKLENELRNLQMTQAELKTQWESEKGVINVVRDLKGEIEKTRLAVEDATRRGDLQAASELKYAKLPELEKKLHDMENGQEAPRLLKQEVRPDDVADIVARWTGIPVTRLLQSERDKLIHLPDKLHERVIGQDEAVQAVADAVLRTRAGLSDPSRPQGSFIFLGPTGVGKTELCKALAEALFDSEENIVRLDMSEYMEKHSVARLIGAPPGYVGYDEGGQLTEAVRRKPYSVILFDEIEKAHPDVFNTLLQLLDDGRLTDSQGRTVDFRNTIVIMTSNIGSYKMLDGINPDGTFASDVYTEVMGELRQHFKPEFLNRVDETVLFKPLLPEQIGRIIDLQLHRLQSRLEERKITLELTEAAHEFIADAAYDPHYGARPLKRYLQSHVETPLAKYIISGQVRDDQHVVIDAVDDNLRFGVGSGDAVQWL
;
A
#
# COMPACT_ATOMS: atom_id res chain seq x y z
N MET A 1 36.47 21.95 40.21
CA MET A 1 35.28 21.41 39.59
C MET A 1 35.74 20.51 38.42
N ASP A 2 35.58 19.23 38.55
CA ASP A 2 36.00 18.31 37.48
C ASP A 2 34.79 18.07 36.55
N ILE A 3 34.76 18.82 35.47
CA ILE A 3 33.66 18.80 34.49
C ILE A 3 33.47 17.38 33.88
N ASN A 4 34.47 16.54 33.92
CA ASN A 4 34.40 15.18 33.40
C ASN A 4 33.52 14.25 34.24
N ARG A 5 33.17 14.64 35.45
CA ARG A 5 32.30 13.89 36.37
C ARG A 5 30.83 14.29 36.25
N PHE A 6 30.48 15.17 35.30
CA PHE A 6 29.08 15.59 35.04
C PHE A 6 28.55 14.84 33.84
N THR A 7 27.25 14.46 33.90
CA THR A 7 26.55 13.89 32.75
C THR A 7 26.48 14.91 31.62
N GLU A 8 26.28 14.46 30.40
CA GLU A 8 26.15 15.34 29.23
C GLU A 8 25.02 16.35 29.41
N LYS A 9 23.87 15.90 29.91
CA LYS A 9 22.72 16.78 30.22
C LYS A 9 23.02 17.80 31.30
N SER A 10 23.81 17.44 32.29
CA SER A 10 24.28 18.42 33.33
C SER A 10 25.20 19.48 32.74
N ARG A 11 26.10 19.11 31.82
CA ARG A 11 26.99 20.07 31.13
C ARG A 11 26.19 20.97 30.18
N GLU A 12 25.24 20.40 29.45
CA GLU A 12 24.31 21.16 28.59
C GLU A 12 23.52 22.19 29.41
N ALA A 13 22.96 21.78 30.54
CA ALA A 13 22.22 22.70 31.43
C ALA A 13 23.07 23.87 31.93
N LEU A 14 24.32 23.63 32.29
CA LEU A 14 25.25 24.67 32.69
C LEU A 14 25.56 25.66 31.56
N THR A 15 25.77 25.14 30.34
CA THR A 15 26.00 25.98 29.17
C THR A 15 24.75 26.80 28.80
N THR A 16 23.57 26.17 28.87
CA THR A 16 22.29 26.86 28.65
C THR A 16 22.04 27.94 29.69
N ALA A 17 22.37 27.68 30.96
CA ALA A 17 22.25 28.66 32.03
C ALA A 17 23.16 29.89 31.82
N GLN A 18 24.36 29.69 31.24
CA GLN A 18 25.25 30.79 30.83
C GLN A 18 24.63 31.63 29.70
N GLY A 19 24.06 30.96 28.70
CA GLY A 19 23.33 31.62 27.61
C GLY A 19 22.13 32.44 28.12
N LEU A 20 21.35 31.89 29.07
CA LEU A 20 20.25 32.59 29.70
C LEU A 20 20.74 33.82 30.49
N ALA A 21 21.82 33.71 31.27
CA ALA A 21 22.38 34.85 31.99
C ALA A 21 22.78 35.99 31.03
N ALA A 22 23.40 35.62 29.87
CA ALA A 22 23.73 36.60 28.82
C ALA A 22 22.46 37.24 28.22
N GLN A 23 21.44 36.45 27.94
CA GLN A 23 20.17 36.91 27.34
C GLN A 23 19.42 37.89 28.27
N TYR A 24 19.44 37.64 29.59
CA TYR A 24 18.81 38.52 30.57
C TYR A 24 19.72 39.71 30.96
N GLY A 25 20.96 39.76 30.50
CA GLY A 25 21.93 40.82 30.81
C GLY A 25 22.47 40.71 32.21
N HIS A 26 22.62 39.52 32.78
CA HIS A 26 23.16 39.28 34.11
C HIS A 26 24.66 38.95 34.05
N GLN A 27 25.45 39.42 34.96
CA GLN A 27 26.90 39.19 34.98
C GLN A 27 27.31 37.85 35.62
N GLU A 28 26.37 37.19 36.30
CA GLU A 28 26.61 35.91 36.97
C GLU A 28 25.49 34.91 36.63
N VAL A 29 25.88 33.65 36.45
CA VAL A 29 24.91 32.51 36.41
C VAL A 29 24.48 32.22 37.83
N ASP A 30 23.21 32.45 38.15
CA ASP A 30 22.68 32.19 39.47
C ASP A 30 21.67 31.01 39.46
N ALA A 31 21.21 30.62 40.65
CA ALA A 31 20.38 29.45 40.88
C ALA A 31 19.12 29.42 39.98
N GLU A 32 18.47 30.58 39.76
CA GLU A 32 17.30 30.70 38.91
C GLU A 32 17.60 30.42 37.44
N HIS A 33 18.79 30.80 36.91
CA HIS A 33 19.19 30.49 35.54
C HIS A 33 19.38 28.98 35.35
N LEU A 34 20.09 28.34 36.32
CA LEU A 34 20.34 26.90 36.23
C LEU A 34 19.08 26.10 36.46
N ALA A 35 18.20 26.52 37.38
CA ALA A 35 16.90 25.86 37.56
C ALA A 35 16.03 25.98 36.31
N LEU A 36 15.98 27.15 35.65
CA LEU A 36 15.24 27.35 34.41
C LEU A 36 15.81 26.47 33.29
N ALA A 37 17.13 26.39 33.14
CA ALA A 37 17.79 25.53 32.17
C ALA A 37 17.42 24.04 32.38
N LEU A 38 17.45 23.57 33.64
CA LEU A 38 17.13 22.19 34.00
C LEU A 38 15.63 21.84 33.81
N VAL A 39 14.72 22.79 34.10
CA VAL A 39 13.27 22.54 33.92
C VAL A 39 12.83 22.62 32.45
N ASN A 40 13.57 23.36 31.61
CA ASN A 40 13.25 23.57 30.22
C ASN A 40 14.01 22.62 29.25
N GLN A 41 14.75 21.64 29.77
CA GLN A 41 15.41 20.64 28.93
C GLN A 41 14.38 19.76 28.20
N GLU A 42 14.50 19.68 26.88
CA GLU A 42 13.70 18.75 26.06
C GLU A 42 14.05 17.32 26.47
N ASP A 43 13.03 16.51 26.72
CA ASP A 43 13.13 15.13 27.23
C ASP A 43 13.96 15.00 28.53
N GLY A 44 14.10 16.07 29.31
CA GLY A 44 14.85 16.12 30.54
C GLY A 44 14.24 15.29 31.67
N PHE A 45 15.08 14.75 32.55
CA PHE A 45 14.63 13.99 33.72
C PHE A 45 13.91 14.85 34.75
N VAL A 46 14.37 16.08 34.95
CA VAL A 46 13.79 17.05 35.92
C VAL A 46 12.32 17.38 35.60
N PRO A 47 11.93 17.75 34.37
CA PRO A 47 10.52 18.00 34.03
C PRO A 47 9.62 16.82 34.38
N ARG A 48 10.04 15.57 34.07
CA ARG A 48 9.26 14.35 34.35
C ARG A 48 9.07 14.10 35.84
N VAL A 49 10.10 14.28 36.63
CA VAL A 49 9.99 14.18 38.11
C VAL A 49 9.02 15.23 38.66
N LEU A 50 9.02 16.44 38.11
CA LEU A 50 8.10 17.52 38.50
C LEU A 50 6.64 17.16 38.16
N GLU A 51 6.36 16.65 36.98
CA GLU A 51 5.01 16.21 36.61
C GLU A 51 4.50 15.12 37.54
N ARG A 52 5.36 14.16 37.91
CA ARG A 52 5.01 13.08 38.81
C ARG A 52 4.86 13.55 40.27
N ALA A 53 5.56 14.61 40.65
CA ALA A 53 5.38 15.29 41.91
C ALA A 53 4.09 16.17 41.97
N GLY A 54 3.35 16.26 40.84
CA GLY A 54 2.13 17.07 40.72
C GLY A 54 2.39 18.55 40.47
N VAL A 55 3.58 18.90 39.98
CA VAL A 55 3.96 20.29 39.64
C VAL A 55 4.08 20.43 38.13
N ALA A 56 3.30 21.34 37.55
CA ALA A 56 3.36 21.60 36.11
C ALA A 56 4.68 22.31 35.71
N PRO A 57 5.57 21.71 34.87
CA PRO A 57 6.84 22.32 34.50
C PRO A 57 6.69 23.71 33.87
N LYS A 58 5.67 23.87 32.99
CA LYS A 58 5.40 25.17 32.34
C LYS A 58 5.07 26.29 33.30
N ALA A 59 4.34 26.00 34.37
CA ALA A 59 4.04 27.00 35.41
C ALA A 59 5.32 27.43 36.16
N LEU A 60 6.20 26.46 36.46
CA LEU A 60 7.47 26.72 37.13
C LEU A 60 8.41 27.51 36.21
N VAL A 61 8.48 27.24 34.93
CA VAL A 61 9.23 28.01 33.94
C VAL A 61 8.77 29.46 33.94
N THR A 62 7.46 29.73 33.85
CA THR A 62 6.91 31.09 33.87
C THR A 62 7.25 31.86 35.17
N ALA A 63 7.19 31.15 36.28
CA ALA A 63 7.53 31.75 37.58
C ALA A 63 9.03 32.08 37.69
N LEU A 64 9.91 31.19 37.23
CA LEU A 64 11.37 31.41 37.18
C LEU A 64 11.73 32.55 36.21
N GLU A 65 11.13 32.64 35.06
CA GLU A 65 11.31 33.77 34.15
C GLU A 65 10.88 35.12 34.79
N ALA A 66 9.76 35.10 35.51
CA ALA A 66 9.32 36.30 36.24
C ALA A 66 10.28 36.68 37.34
N ALA A 67 10.88 35.72 38.04
CA ALA A 67 11.93 35.98 39.06
C ALA A 67 13.20 36.53 38.39
N LEU A 68 13.64 36.02 37.28
CA LEU A 68 14.79 36.50 36.53
C LEU A 68 14.61 37.94 36.02
N LYS A 69 13.40 38.29 35.52
CA LYS A 69 13.09 39.65 35.06
C LYS A 69 13.11 40.71 36.18
N LYS A 70 12.98 40.32 37.45
CA LYS A 70 13.05 41.21 38.60
C LYS A 70 14.51 41.51 39.03
N ARG A 71 15.50 40.77 38.53
CA ARG A 71 16.92 40.96 38.88
C ARG A 71 17.49 42.17 38.13
N PRO A 72 18.49 42.87 38.76
CA PRO A 72 19.21 43.97 38.13
C PRO A 72 19.93 43.48 36.86
N SER A 73 19.65 44.07 35.68
CA SER A 73 20.34 43.80 34.44
C SER A 73 21.29 44.93 34.05
N VAL A 74 22.45 44.57 33.53
CA VAL A 74 23.42 45.52 32.99
C VAL A 74 23.39 45.43 31.47
N ARG A 75 22.98 46.54 30.80
CA ARG A 75 22.98 46.67 29.35
C ARG A 75 23.93 47.80 28.96
N GLY A 76 24.99 47.51 28.21
CA GLY A 76 25.94 48.52 27.72
C GLY A 76 26.99 47.93 26.79
N PRO A 77 27.69 48.75 25.95
CA PRO A 77 28.70 48.29 25.02
C PRO A 77 30.01 47.93 25.73
N GLY A 78 30.02 46.85 26.50
CA GLY A 78 31.13 46.33 27.28
C GLY A 78 30.80 44.99 27.95
N ALA A 79 29.61 44.44 27.74
CA ALA A 79 29.25 43.11 28.21
C ALA A 79 29.75 42.07 27.18
N GLU A 80 31.08 41.87 27.13
CA GLU A 80 31.65 40.79 26.33
C GLU A 80 31.27 39.42 26.90
N MET A 81 30.86 38.50 26.04
CA MET A 81 30.38 37.13 26.32
C MET A 81 31.40 36.26 27.11
N GLY A 82 32.62 36.74 27.36
CA GLY A 82 33.71 35.97 27.95
C GLY A 82 33.88 36.01 29.46
N THR A 83 33.08 36.82 30.22
CA THR A 83 33.31 37.09 31.66
C THR A 83 32.14 36.71 32.57
N ILE A 84 31.14 35.91 32.09
CA ILE A 84 30.02 35.50 32.94
C ILE A 84 30.52 34.49 33.98
N THR A 85 30.51 34.88 35.26
CA THR A 85 30.98 34.05 36.37
C THR A 85 29.83 33.23 36.97
N ILE A 86 30.17 32.16 37.69
CA ILE A 86 29.18 31.37 38.45
C ILE A 86 29.04 31.97 39.85
N SER A 87 27.79 32.18 40.27
CA SER A 87 27.50 32.71 41.60
C SER A 87 27.92 31.74 42.71
N GLN A 88 28.17 32.26 43.91
CA GLN A 88 28.48 31.41 45.07
C GLN A 88 27.34 30.44 45.42
N ARG A 89 26.09 30.77 45.11
CA ARG A 89 24.91 29.93 45.31
C ARG A 89 24.99 28.71 44.42
N VAL A 90 25.22 28.90 43.14
CA VAL A 90 25.35 27.80 42.18
C VAL A 90 26.59 26.95 42.48
N ALA A 91 27.73 27.58 42.80
CA ALA A 91 28.94 26.84 43.16
C ALA A 91 28.75 25.96 44.40
N LYS A 92 28.00 26.44 45.40
CA LYS A 92 27.63 25.66 46.59
C LYS A 92 26.65 24.53 46.25
N ALA A 93 25.62 24.78 45.40
CA ALA A 93 24.67 23.77 44.99
C ALA A 93 25.37 22.64 44.24
N ILE A 94 26.29 22.95 43.34
CA ILE A 94 27.08 21.95 42.60
C ILE A 94 27.97 21.13 43.55
N ALA A 95 28.66 21.75 44.49
CA ALA A 95 29.49 21.04 45.48
C ALA A 95 28.63 20.08 46.34
N ASN A 96 27.46 20.52 46.73
CA ASN A 96 26.51 19.67 47.46
C ASN A 96 25.94 18.55 46.57
N ALA A 97 25.69 18.81 45.29
CA ALA A 97 25.27 17.80 44.33
C ALA A 97 26.34 16.70 44.15
N GLU A 98 27.62 17.05 44.13
CA GLU A 98 28.72 16.08 44.15
C GLU A 98 28.71 15.22 45.42
N ALA A 99 28.41 15.82 46.59
CA ALA A 99 28.29 15.10 47.87
C ALA A 99 27.05 14.17 47.85
N LEU A 100 25.94 14.63 47.27
CA LEU A 100 24.71 13.84 47.12
C LEU A 100 24.94 12.64 46.21
N ALA A 101 25.59 12.84 45.05
CA ALA A 101 25.95 11.76 44.13
C ALA A 101 26.82 10.69 44.83
N LYS A 102 27.85 11.10 45.60
CA LYS A 102 28.66 10.17 46.36
C LYS A 102 27.87 9.41 47.42
N ARG A 103 26.91 10.05 48.10
CA ARG A 103 26.04 9.43 49.10
C ARG A 103 25.13 8.37 48.44
N LEU A 104 24.67 8.63 47.21
CA LEU A 104 23.86 7.72 46.44
C LEU A 104 24.69 6.66 45.71
N ARG A 105 26.03 6.70 45.84
CA ARG A 105 27.02 5.84 45.20
C ARG A 105 26.99 5.94 43.67
N ASP A 106 26.74 7.13 43.16
CA ASP A 106 26.76 7.45 41.74
C ASP A 106 28.18 7.91 41.35
N GLU A 107 28.60 7.56 40.15
CA GLU A 107 29.92 7.90 39.60
C GLU A 107 29.92 9.28 38.95
N TYR A 108 28.75 9.69 38.41
CA TYR A 108 28.58 11.00 37.77
C TYR A 108 27.54 11.85 38.51
N VAL A 109 27.70 13.19 38.37
CA VAL A 109 26.75 14.18 38.86
C VAL A 109 25.75 14.48 37.75
N SER A 110 24.49 14.06 37.92
CA SER A 110 23.39 14.22 36.96
C SER A 110 22.51 15.42 37.30
N VAL A 111 21.60 15.74 36.39
CA VAL A 111 20.69 16.91 36.48
C VAL A 111 19.81 16.88 37.76
N GLU A 112 19.38 15.70 38.19
CA GLU A 112 18.57 15.54 39.39
C GLU A 112 19.32 15.85 40.67
N HIS A 113 20.61 15.52 40.73
CA HIS A 113 21.45 15.89 41.91
C HIS A 113 21.56 17.40 42.03
N ILE A 114 21.78 18.08 40.92
CA ILE A 114 21.91 19.55 40.88
C ILE A 114 20.57 20.19 41.26
N PHE A 115 19.47 19.72 40.66
CA PHE A 115 18.16 20.31 40.91
C PHE A 115 17.68 20.09 42.36
N ALA A 116 17.89 18.90 42.91
CA ALA A 116 17.56 18.60 44.30
C ALA A 116 18.28 19.55 45.31
N GLU A 117 19.56 19.86 45.04
CA GLU A 117 20.31 20.78 45.90
C GLU A 117 19.97 22.25 45.65
N LEU A 118 19.54 22.62 44.44
CA LEU A 118 19.01 23.97 44.17
C LEU A 118 17.67 24.20 44.92
N LEU A 119 16.84 23.20 45.10
CA LEU A 119 15.59 23.30 45.86
C LEU A 119 15.79 23.48 47.38
N ARG A 120 17.03 23.31 47.93
CA ARG A 120 17.35 23.55 49.33
C ARG A 120 17.63 25.03 49.66
N GLU A 121 17.46 25.89 48.69
CA GLU A 121 17.59 27.31 48.94
C GLU A 121 16.50 27.85 49.87
N PRO A 122 16.84 28.85 50.74
CA PRO A 122 15.86 29.47 51.61
C PRO A 122 14.73 30.12 50.82
N ALA A 123 13.53 30.15 51.37
CA ALA A 123 12.36 30.83 50.78
C ALA A 123 12.52 32.34 50.61
N SER A 124 13.58 32.93 51.20
CA SER A 124 13.98 34.33 51.00
C SER A 124 14.67 34.60 49.65
N THR A 125 15.06 33.57 48.90
CA THR A 125 15.66 33.69 47.59
C THR A 125 14.61 33.56 46.48
N GLY A 126 14.92 34.09 45.28
CA GLY A 126 13.96 34.01 44.15
C GLY A 126 13.55 32.59 43.81
N LEU A 127 14.50 31.64 43.73
CA LEU A 127 14.22 30.23 43.49
C LEU A 127 13.48 29.58 44.66
N GLY A 128 13.91 29.81 45.89
CA GLY A 128 13.26 29.26 47.09
C GLY A 128 11.80 29.68 47.23
N GLN A 129 11.48 30.94 46.91
CA GLN A 129 10.10 31.43 46.87
C GLN A 129 9.28 30.75 45.78
N VAL A 130 9.77 30.67 44.56
CA VAL A 130 9.11 29.99 43.44
C VAL A 130 8.84 28.50 43.75
N ALA A 131 9.80 27.82 44.36
CA ALA A 131 9.65 26.44 44.80
C ALA A 131 8.60 26.28 45.90
N ALA A 132 8.57 27.16 46.89
CA ALA A 132 7.58 27.18 47.97
C ALA A 132 6.17 27.42 47.45
N ASP A 133 6.01 28.41 46.55
CA ASP A 133 4.72 28.76 45.91
C ASP A 133 4.18 27.60 45.05
N ALA A 134 5.06 26.81 44.42
CA ALA A 134 4.74 25.61 43.68
C ALA A 134 4.49 24.37 44.56
N GLY A 135 4.62 24.47 45.90
CA GLY A 135 4.50 23.33 46.81
C GLY A 135 5.58 22.25 46.60
N LEU A 136 6.76 22.65 46.12
CA LEU A 136 7.90 21.79 45.81
C LEU A 136 8.98 21.90 46.87
N SER A 137 9.25 20.85 47.64
CA SER A 137 10.38 20.76 48.54
C SER A 137 11.47 19.85 48.02
N ALA A 138 12.72 20.03 48.48
CA ALA A 138 13.85 19.17 48.14
C ALA A 138 13.59 17.71 48.52
N GLU A 139 12.91 17.47 49.65
CA GLU A 139 12.56 16.13 50.14
C GLU A 139 11.54 15.46 49.21
N LYS A 140 10.42 16.15 48.86
CA LYS A 140 9.39 15.67 47.97
C LYS A 140 9.98 15.36 46.58
N PHE A 141 10.83 16.24 46.05
CA PHE A 141 11.50 16.01 44.78
C PHE A 141 12.42 14.78 44.85
N THR A 142 13.23 14.64 45.92
CA THR A 142 14.16 13.53 46.10
C THR A 142 13.43 12.20 46.26
N GLU A 143 12.30 12.18 46.98
CA GLU A 143 11.47 10.99 47.10
C GLU A 143 10.86 10.57 45.74
N THR A 144 10.27 11.52 45.02
CA THR A 144 9.72 11.30 43.69
C THR A 144 10.80 10.89 42.69
N MET A 145 11.98 11.54 42.72
CA MET A 145 13.16 11.20 41.94
C MET A 145 13.56 9.73 42.14
N MET A 146 13.65 9.30 43.42
CA MET A 146 13.99 7.91 43.75
C MET A 146 12.93 6.94 43.25
N ALA A 147 11.64 7.29 43.26
CA ALA A 147 10.55 6.49 42.76
C ALA A 147 10.60 6.35 41.19
N VAL A 148 10.98 7.45 40.50
CA VAL A 148 11.11 7.46 39.04
C VAL A 148 12.40 6.76 38.60
N ARG A 149 13.51 7.02 39.24
CA ARG A 149 14.83 6.48 38.95
C ARG A 149 14.94 4.99 39.30
N GLY A 150 14.19 4.53 40.29
CA GLY A 150 14.31 3.21 40.85
C GLY A 150 15.70 2.91 41.43
N PRO A 151 16.18 1.65 41.44
CA PRO A 151 17.49 1.26 41.98
C PRO A 151 18.67 1.53 41.02
N HIS A 152 18.48 2.28 39.93
CA HIS A 152 19.54 2.58 38.98
C HIS A 152 20.55 3.55 39.54
N ARG A 153 21.85 3.29 39.27
CA ARG A 153 22.96 4.19 39.63
C ARG A 153 23.42 4.92 38.37
N VAL A 154 23.90 6.11 38.55
CA VAL A 154 24.51 6.92 37.49
C VAL A 154 25.96 6.46 37.29
N THR A 155 26.16 5.50 36.40
CA THR A 155 27.47 4.91 36.09
C THR A 155 27.98 5.26 34.69
N SER A 156 27.19 5.99 33.89
CA SER A 156 27.56 6.46 32.55
C SER A 156 27.41 7.99 32.45
N ALA A 157 27.95 8.56 31.36
CA ALA A 157 27.79 9.98 31.06
C ALA A 157 26.38 10.35 30.60
N ASN A 158 25.56 9.36 30.15
CA ASN A 158 24.17 9.50 29.66
C ASN A 158 23.21 8.56 30.41
N PRO A 159 23.03 8.69 31.74
CA PRO A 159 22.18 7.80 32.53
C PRO A 159 20.68 7.96 32.24
N GLU A 160 20.27 9.17 31.79
CA GLU A 160 18.87 9.51 31.56
C GLU A 160 18.21 8.69 30.42
N GLU A 161 19.03 8.18 29.50
CA GLU A 161 18.56 7.27 28.44
C GLU A 161 18.13 5.88 28.96
N SER A 162 18.64 5.51 30.17
CA SER A 162 18.31 4.23 30.79
C SER A 162 17.13 4.28 31.74
N TYR A 163 16.58 5.44 32.05
CA TYR A 163 15.46 5.61 32.96
C TYR A 163 14.13 5.47 32.20
N GLU A 164 13.22 4.64 32.73
CA GLU A 164 11.93 4.33 32.09
C GLU A 164 12.08 3.86 30.62
N ALA A 165 13.12 3.06 30.35
CA ALA A 165 13.45 2.59 29.01
C ALA A 165 12.27 1.84 28.33
N LEU A 166 11.45 1.11 29.11
CA LEU A 166 10.24 0.45 28.59
C LEU A 166 9.19 1.43 28.10
N SER A 167 8.96 2.51 28.84
CA SER A 167 8.00 3.55 28.43
C SER A 167 8.49 4.35 27.22
N LYS A 168 9.80 4.49 27.05
CA LYS A 168 10.42 5.22 25.94
C LYS A 168 10.53 4.41 24.66
N TYR A 169 10.86 3.12 24.78
CA TYR A 169 11.11 2.22 23.63
C TYR A 169 10.09 1.10 23.48
N GLY A 170 8.96 1.17 24.20
CA GLY A 170 7.92 0.19 24.12
C GLY A 170 6.53 0.76 24.39
N ARG A 171 5.52 0.09 23.84
CA ARG A 171 4.11 0.41 24.04
C ARG A 171 3.47 -0.64 24.95
N ASN A 172 2.81 -0.21 26.03
CA ASN A 172 2.07 -1.11 26.90
C ASN A 172 0.72 -1.49 26.26
N LEU A 173 0.60 -2.71 25.76
CA LEU A 173 -0.61 -3.19 25.08
C LEU A 173 -1.78 -3.39 26.04
N VAL A 174 -1.53 -3.81 27.30
CA VAL A 174 -2.58 -3.99 28.29
C VAL A 174 -3.20 -2.65 28.69
N GLU A 175 -2.37 -1.62 28.85
CA GLU A 175 -2.85 -0.27 29.11
C GLU A 175 -3.60 0.29 27.88
N ALA A 176 -3.09 0.08 26.69
CA ALA A 176 -3.76 0.50 25.45
C ALA A 176 -5.12 -0.21 25.27
N ALA A 177 -5.19 -1.52 25.57
CA ALA A 177 -6.44 -2.27 25.59
C ALA A 177 -7.43 -1.72 26.62
N SER A 178 -6.94 -1.38 27.83
CA SER A 178 -7.79 -0.80 28.89
C SER A 178 -8.36 0.56 28.53
N LYS A 179 -7.67 1.33 27.70
CA LYS A 179 -8.09 2.65 27.18
C LYS A 179 -8.90 2.54 25.89
N GLY A 180 -9.20 1.34 25.40
CA GLY A 180 -9.95 1.12 24.15
C GLY A 180 -9.19 1.53 22.88
N LYS A 181 -7.86 1.69 22.95
CA LYS A 181 -7.03 2.14 21.81
C LYS A 181 -6.58 1.03 20.87
N LEU A 182 -6.85 -0.24 21.18
CA LEU A 182 -6.55 -1.38 20.34
C LEU A 182 -7.78 -1.82 19.56
N ASP A 183 -7.55 -2.36 18.37
CA ASP A 183 -8.60 -2.89 17.52
C ASP A 183 -9.15 -4.22 18.06
N PRO A 184 -10.44 -4.53 17.88
CA PRO A 184 -11.00 -5.81 18.29
C PRO A 184 -10.36 -6.94 17.48
N VAL A 185 -9.91 -7.99 18.15
CA VAL A 185 -9.31 -9.17 17.51
C VAL A 185 -10.38 -10.25 17.35
N ILE A 186 -10.60 -10.65 16.11
CA ILE A 186 -11.64 -11.61 15.71
C ILE A 186 -10.97 -12.78 14.99
N GLY A 187 -11.46 -14.00 15.21
CA GLY A 187 -11.05 -15.18 14.45
C GLY A 187 -9.69 -15.78 14.85
N ARG A 188 -9.01 -15.28 15.92
CA ARG A 188 -7.68 -15.76 16.37
C ARG A 188 -7.69 -16.46 17.74
N ASP A 189 -8.83 -17.01 18.13
CA ASP A 189 -8.99 -17.63 19.45
C ASP A 189 -8.12 -18.87 19.66
N ALA A 190 -7.92 -19.67 18.63
CA ALA A 190 -7.10 -20.89 18.69
C ALA A 190 -5.62 -20.56 18.93
N GLU A 191 -5.09 -19.58 18.18
CA GLU A 191 -3.71 -19.13 18.29
C GLU A 191 -3.46 -18.44 19.64
N ILE A 192 -4.36 -17.57 20.09
CA ILE A 192 -4.25 -16.91 21.41
C ILE A 192 -4.26 -17.96 22.53
N ARG A 193 -5.16 -18.96 22.50
CA ARG A 193 -5.16 -20.06 23.47
C ARG A 193 -3.86 -20.85 23.43
N ARG A 194 -3.28 -21.07 22.25
CA ARG A 194 -1.99 -21.75 22.09
C ARG A 194 -0.85 -20.94 22.70
N VAL A 195 -0.81 -19.62 22.44
CA VAL A 195 0.14 -18.68 23.07
C VAL A 195 0.02 -18.72 24.59
N ILE A 196 -1.19 -18.66 25.15
CA ILE A 196 -1.45 -18.76 26.59
C ILE A 196 -0.89 -20.09 27.16
N ARG A 197 -1.14 -21.22 26.50
CA ARG A 197 -0.62 -22.52 26.90
C ARG A 197 0.91 -22.57 26.90
N ILE A 198 1.56 -21.95 25.88
CA ILE A 198 3.03 -21.92 25.80
C ILE A 198 3.60 -21.05 26.91
N LEU A 199 3.07 -19.85 27.13
CA LEU A 199 3.51 -18.96 28.20
C LEU A 199 3.38 -19.60 29.61
N SER A 200 2.45 -20.53 29.79
CA SER A 200 2.24 -21.25 31.06
C SER A 200 3.14 -22.46 31.23
N ARG A 201 4.01 -22.79 30.27
CA ARG A 201 4.94 -23.94 30.36
C ARG A 201 6.13 -23.63 31.27
N ARG A 202 6.74 -24.67 31.82
CA ARG A 202 7.95 -24.54 32.62
C ARG A 202 9.21 -24.30 31.77
N THR A 203 9.23 -24.85 30.56
CA THR A 203 10.33 -24.74 29.58
C THR A 203 9.77 -24.52 28.21
N LYS A 204 10.54 -23.91 27.29
CA LYS A 204 10.07 -23.50 25.97
C LYS A 204 8.77 -22.64 26.06
N ASN A 205 8.79 -21.70 26.99
CA ASN A 205 7.64 -20.87 27.35
C ASN A 205 7.59 -19.54 26.60
N ASN A 206 8.40 -19.38 25.57
CA ASN A 206 8.38 -18.22 24.70
C ASN A 206 7.76 -18.61 23.34
N PRO A 207 6.52 -18.19 23.04
CA PRO A 207 5.91 -18.43 21.74
C PRO A 207 6.57 -17.56 20.67
N VAL A 208 6.70 -18.10 19.46
CA VAL A 208 7.01 -17.33 18.26
C VAL A 208 5.93 -17.55 17.23
N LEU A 209 5.30 -16.47 16.83
CA LEU A 209 4.24 -16.41 15.81
C LEU A 209 4.92 -16.44 14.45
N ILE A 210 4.63 -17.46 13.65
CA ILE A 210 5.22 -17.65 12.32
C ILE A 210 4.12 -17.63 11.28
N GLY A 211 4.25 -16.81 10.27
CA GLY A 211 3.29 -16.70 9.17
C GLY A 211 3.70 -15.63 8.20
N GLU A 212 3.05 -15.59 7.06
CA GLU A 212 3.30 -14.60 6.04
C GLU A 212 3.04 -13.15 6.53
N ALA A 213 3.55 -12.15 5.79
CA ALA A 213 3.27 -10.76 6.10
C ALA A 213 1.76 -10.48 5.93
N GLY A 214 1.18 -9.65 6.82
CA GLY A 214 -0.23 -9.25 6.71
C GLY A 214 -1.27 -10.24 7.26
N VAL A 215 -0.87 -11.45 7.72
CA VAL A 215 -1.84 -12.42 8.27
C VAL A 215 -2.37 -12.10 9.68
N GLY A 216 -1.89 -11.02 10.32
CA GLY A 216 -2.37 -10.56 11.63
C GLY A 216 -1.63 -11.14 12.83
N LYS A 217 -0.31 -11.39 12.73
CA LYS A 217 0.53 -11.87 13.85
C LYS A 217 0.49 -10.93 15.06
N THR A 218 0.60 -9.63 14.83
CA THR A 218 0.57 -8.59 15.87
C THR A 218 -0.76 -8.56 16.61
N ALA A 219 -1.88 -8.76 15.89
CA ALA A 219 -3.22 -8.83 16.45
C ALA A 219 -3.38 -9.94 17.54
N ILE A 220 -2.64 -11.04 17.45
CA ILE A 220 -2.66 -12.11 18.46
C ILE A 220 -2.12 -11.62 19.81
N ALA A 221 -1.06 -10.80 19.80
CA ALA A 221 -0.54 -10.20 21.02
C ALA A 221 -1.50 -9.15 21.62
N GLU A 222 -2.16 -8.38 20.78
CA GLU A 222 -3.20 -7.42 21.15
C GLU A 222 -4.44 -8.13 21.70
N GLY A 223 -4.87 -9.23 21.08
CA GLY A 223 -5.96 -10.08 21.57
C GLY A 223 -5.66 -10.71 22.93
N LEU A 224 -4.40 -11.12 23.17
CA LEU A 224 -3.98 -11.59 24.47
C LEU A 224 -4.06 -10.45 25.52
N ALA A 225 -3.65 -9.23 25.16
CA ALA A 225 -3.76 -8.07 26.04
C ALA A 225 -5.23 -7.78 26.42
N TYR A 226 -6.16 -7.89 25.47
CA TYR A 226 -7.59 -7.79 25.73
C TYR A 226 -8.10 -8.84 26.69
N ARG A 227 -7.67 -10.10 26.55
CA ARG A 227 -8.07 -11.17 27.46
C ARG A 227 -7.51 -10.98 28.86
N ILE A 228 -6.29 -10.44 28.98
CA ILE A 228 -5.71 -10.08 30.29
C ILE A 228 -6.59 -9.01 30.97
N VAL A 229 -6.97 -7.96 30.23
CA VAL A 229 -7.83 -6.87 30.75
C VAL A 229 -9.20 -7.40 31.20
N LYS A 230 -9.80 -8.34 30.44
CA LYS A 230 -11.08 -8.97 30.76
C LYS A 230 -10.99 -10.05 31.87
N GLY A 231 -9.75 -10.42 32.26
CA GLY A 231 -9.52 -11.51 33.20
C GLY A 231 -9.75 -12.91 32.65
N ASP A 232 -9.92 -13.05 31.33
CA ASP A 232 -10.13 -14.33 30.61
C ASP A 232 -8.77 -14.99 30.28
N VAL A 233 -7.95 -15.15 31.30
CA VAL A 233 -6.66 -15.81 31.26
C VAL A 233 -6.43 -16.58 32.58
N PRO A 234 -5.54 -17.61 32.57
CA PRO A 234 -5.14 -18.29 33.79
C PRO A 234 -4.60 -17.33 34.86
N GLU A 235 -4.72 -17.69 36.15
CA GLU A 235 -4.27 -16.88 37.28
C GLU A 235 -2.85 -16.35 37.15
N GLY A 236 -1.92 -17.14 36.61
CA GLY A 236 -0.54 -16.75 36.41
C GLY A 236 -0.31 -15.66 35.36
N LEU A 237 -1.32 -15.28 34.55
CA LEU A 237 -1.27 -14.24 33.52
C LEU A 237 -2.13 -13.01 33.84
N LYS A 238 -3.04 -13.08 34.83
CA LYS A 238 -4.01 -12.00 35.14
C LYS A 238 -3.37 -10.65 35.46
N ASN A 239 -2.21 -10.66 36.10
CA ASN A 239 -1.51 -9.45 36.54
C ASN A 239 -0.30 -9.12 35.64
N LYS A 240 -0.13 -9.81 34.51
CA LYS A 240 0.99 -9.55 33.62
C LYS A 240 0.68 -8.42 32.64
N THR A 241 1.73 -7.73 32.24
CA THR A 241 1.66 -6.64 31.28
C THR A 241 2.42 -7.05 30.02
N ILE A 242 1.89 -6.71 28.87
CA ILE A 242 2.55 -6.96 27.57
C ILE A 242 3.09 -5.64 27.04
N PHE A 243 4.40 -5.58 26.82
CA PHE A 243 5.07 -4.46 26.19
C PHE A 243 5.50 -4.82 24.77
N ALA A 244 4.96 -4.13 23.79
CA ALA A 244 5.44 -4.20 22.40
C ALA A 244 6.68 -3.33 22.27
N LEU A 245 7.81 -3.96 21.91
CA LEU A 245 9.08 -3.28 21.71
C LEU A 245 9.10 -2.56 20.37
N ASP A 246 9.42 -1.28 20.39
CA ASP A 246 9.59 -0.45 19.18
C ASP A 246 11.07 -0.49 18.74
N MET A 247 11.37 -1.33 17.74
CA MET A 247 12.70 -1.46 17.18
C MET A 247 13.15 -0.20 16.46
N GLY A 248 12.20 0.51 15.82
CA GLY A 248 12.49 1.78 15.15
C GLY A 248 12.97 2.84 16.15
N ALA A 249 12.28 2.99 17.28
CA ALA A 249 12.66 3.93 18.34
C ALA A 249 14.01 3.57 19.00
N LEU A 250 14.31 2.27 19.13
CA LEU A 250 15.61 1.82 19.66
C LEU A 250 16.80 2.18 18.75
N ILE A 251 16.60 2.13 17.44
CA ILE A 251 17.63 2.39 16.43
C ILE A 251 17.71 3.88 16.09
N ALA A 252 16.58 4.59 16.10
CA ALA A 252 16.51 5.99 15.72
C ALA A 252 17.45 6.85 16.58
N GLY A 253 18.29 7.67 15.93
CA GLY A 253 19.24 8.56 16.59
C GLY A 253 20.46 7.88 17.24
N ALA A 254 20.61 6.57 17.20
CA ALA A 254 21.82 5.90 17.64
C ALA A 254 22.94 6.10 16.60
N LYS A 255 23.89 6.96 16.91
CA LYS A 255 25.05 7.27 16.04
C LYS A 255 26.08 6.15 16.04
N TYR A 256 26.16 5.38 17.11
CA TYR A 256 27.13 4.31 17.32
C TYR A 256 26.45 3.04 17.81
N ARG A 257 27.04 1.88 17.45
CA ARG A 257 26.59 0.54 17.85
C ARG A 257 26.36 0.40 19.36
N GLY A 258 27.22 1.01 20.17
CA GLY A 258 27.14 0.94 21.64
C GLY A 258 25.87 1.55 22.22
N GLU A 259 25.34 2.60 21.62
CA GLU A 259 24.13 3.27 22.10
C GLU A 259 22.89 2.37 21.98
N PHE A 260 22.71 1.68 20.86
CA PHE A 260 21.62 0.70 20.69
C PHE A 260 21.73 -0.45 21.71
N GLU A 261 22.94 -0.99 21.89
CA GLU A 261 23.17 -2.07 22.87
C GLU A 261 22.87 -1.61 24.30
N GLU A 262 23.21 -0.37 24.64
CA GLU A 262 22.91 0.22 25.95
C GLU A 262 21.41 0.44 26.17
N ARG A 263 20.68 0.94 25.16
CA ARG A 263 19.22 1.10 25.20
C ARG A 263 18.52 -0.24 25.36
N LEU A 264 18.90 -1.24 24.57
CA LEU A 264 18.33 -2.59 24.69
C LEU A 264 18.67 -3.22 26.05
N LYS A 265 19.89 -3.08 26.56
CA LYS A 265 20.27 -3.53 27.92
C LYS A 265 19.44 -2.85 29.00
N ALA A 266 19.14 -1.56 28.87
CA ALA A 266 18.28 -0.82 29.80
C ALA A 266 16.86 -1.39 29.82
N VAL A 267 16.25 -1.62 28.63
CA VAL A 267 14.93 -2.27 28.50
C VAL A 267 14.94 -3.67 29.15
N LEU A 268 15.92 -4.51 28.81
CA LEU A 268 16.02 -5.86 29.35
C LEU A 268 16.24 -5.89 30.86
N SER A 269 17.02 -4.94 31.40
CA SER A 269 17.23 -4.79 32.84
C SER A 269 15.93 -4.40 33.58
N GLU A 270 15.09 -3.58 32.97
CA GLU A 270 13.79 -3.19 33.52
C GLU A 270 12.81 -4.37 33.51
N VAL A 271 12.78 -5.14 32.41
CA VAL A 271 12.00 -6.39 32.32
C VAL A 271 12.43 -7.41 33.37
N GLN A 272 13.74 -7.62 33.57
CA GLN A 272 14.24 -8.54 34.60
C GLN A 272 13.81 -8.13 36.02
N LYS A 273 13.87 -6.82 36.33
CA LYS A 273 13.47 -6.29 37.65
C LYS A 273 11.99 -6.45 37.95
N SER A 274 11.16 -6.61 36.91
CA SER A 274 9.73 -6.87 37.08
C SER A 274 9.39 -8.27 37.57
N GLU A 275 10.40 -9.11 37.82
CA GLU A 275 10.23 -10.50 38.32
C GLU A 275 9.21 -11.31 37.51
N GLY A 276 9.23 -11.13 36.18
CA GLY A 276 8.34 -11.86 35.26
C GLY A 276 6.92 -11.30 35.15
N GLN A 277 6.65 -10.12 35.69
CA GLN A 277 5.35 -9.44 35.49
C GLN A 277 5.18 -8.90 34.07
N ILE A 278 6.31 -8.68 33.36
CA ILE A 278 6.31 -8.14 32.02
C ILE A 278 6.58 -9.26 31.00
N ILE A 279 5.76 -9.30 29.97
CA ILE A 279 5.95 -10.11 28.76
C ILE A 279 6.33 -9.16 27.64
N LEU A 280 7.47 -9.37 27.02
CA LEU A 280 7.94 -8.55 25.91
C LEU A 280 7.39 -9.08 24.59
N PHE A 281 6.68 -8.26 23.82
CA PHE A 281 6.32 -8.59 22.45
C PHE A 281 7.35 -7.98 21.51
N ILE A 282 7.94 -8.81 20.66
CA ILE A 282 8.97 -8.42 19.68
C ILE A 282 8.45 -8.76 18.30
N ASP A 283 8.00 -7.74 17.60
CA ASP A 283 7.70 -7.90 16.18
C ASP A 283 8.98 -7.93 15.36
N GLU A 284 8.95 -8.62 14.23
CA GLU A 284 10.15 -8.85 13.41
C GLU A 284 11.35 -9.38 14.24
N LEU A 285 11.13 -10.43 15.04
CA LEU A 285 12.13 -11.00 15.94
C LEU A 285 13.49 -11.25 15.24
N HIS A 286 13.47 -11.54 13.93
CA HIS A 286 14.65 -11.76 13.12
C HIS A 286 15.59 -10.55 13.06
N THR A 287 15.09 -9.33 13.22
CA THR A 287 15.88 -8.09 13.21
C THR A 287 16.85 -8.05 14.39
N ILE A 288 16.46 -8.59 15.54
CA ILE A 288 17.30 -8.67 16.73
C ILE A 288 18.31 -9.81 16.63
N VAL A 289 17.90 -10.95 16.03
CA VAL A 289 18.69 -12.19 16.00
C VAL A 289 19.61 -12.26 14.78
N GLY A 290 19.21 -11.67 13.67
CA GLY A 290 19.88 -11.78 12.37
C GLY A 290 20.90 -10.70 12.04
N ALA A 291 20.92 -9.63 12.78
CA ALA A 291 21.72 -8.43 12.51
C ALA A 291 23.25 -8.60 12.63
N GLY A 292 23.77 -9.81 12.89
CA GLY A 292 25.20 -10.05 13.17
C GLY A 292 26.03 -10.72 12.08
N LYS A 293 25.50 -10.98 10.88
CA LYS A 293 26.23 -11.76 9.84
C LYS A 293 26.86 -10.97 8.70
N THR A 294 26.58 -9.69 8.59
CA THR A 294 27.31 -8.78 7.69
C THR A 294 28.29 -7.96 8.51
N ASP A 295 29.51 -7.73 8.01
CA ASP A 295 30.55 -6.92 8.67
C ASP A 295 29.98 -5.58 9.15
N GLY A 296 29.81 -5.44 10.48
CA GLY A 296 29.29 -4.24 11.14
C GLY A 296 27.85 -4.30 11.66
N ALA A 297 27.10 -5.39 11.48
CA ALA A 297 25.72 -5.50 11.96
C ALA A 297 25.62 -5.94 13.42
N MET A 298 24.57 -5.47 14.11
CA MET A 298 24.35 -5.61 15.56
C MET A 298 23.94 -7.04 15.95
N ASP A 299 24.67 -7.71 16.83
CA ASP A 299 24.28 -9.02 17.38
C ASP A 299 23.60 -8.86 18.76
N ALA A 300 22.39 -8.29 18.72
CA ALA A 300 21.54 -8.17 19.91
C ALA A 300 21.03 -9.53 20.43
N GLY A 301 21.08 -10.57 19.60
CA GLY A 301 20.74 -11.94 19.98
C GLY A 301 21.58 -12.43 21.17
N ASN A 302 22.84 -12.04 21.26
CA ASN A 302 23.71 -12.42 22.37
C ASN A 302 23.29 -11.81 23.73
N LEU A 303 22.51 -10.74 23.73
CA LEU A 303 21.95 -10.15 24.95
C LEU A 303 20.69 -10.90 25.41
N LEU A 304 19.88 -11.39 24.46
CA LEU A 304 18.64 -12.12 24.75
C LEU A 304 18.89 -13.56 25.19
N LYS A 305 19.87 -14.26 24.57
CA LYS A 305 20.16 -15.68 24.81
C LYS A 305 20.33 -16.05 26.28
N PRO A 306 21.15 -15.32 27.08
CA PRO A 306 21.33 -15.64 28.48
C PRO A 306 20.04 -15.49 29.31
N LEU A 307 19.24 -14.48 29.04
CA LEU A 307 17.99 -14.16 29.75
C LEU A 307 16.89 -15.19 29.45
N LEU A 308 16.75 -15.56 28.18
CA LEU A 308 15.86 -16.65 27.76
C LEU A 308 16.31 -17.99 28.33
N ALA A 309 17.63 -18.21 28.42
CA ALA A 309 18.20 -19.44 28.97
C ALA A 309 17.88 -19.62 30.46
N ARG A 310 17.93 -18.55 31.24
CA ARG A 310 17.66 -18.57 32.69
C ARG A 310 16.15 -18.47 33.00
N GLY A 311 15.28 -18.21 32.01
CA GLY A 311 13.87 -17.95 32.23
C GLY A 311 13.55 -16.61 32.88
N GLU A 312 14.49 -15.66 32.82
CA GLU A 312 14.38 -14.30 33.35
C GLU A 312 13.62 -13.36 32.39
N LEU A 313 13.50 -13.77 31.12
CA LEU A 313 12.77 -13.07 30.09
C LEU A 313 11.64 -13.94 29.56
N HIS A 314 10.43 -13.40 29.58
CA HIS A 314 9.30 -13.93 28.86
C HIS A 314 9.04 -13.07 27.63
N CYS A 315 9.01 -13.69 26.44
CA CYS A 315 8.74 -12.96 25.24
C CYS A 315 7.79 -13.71 24.29
N ILE A 316 7.08 -12.94 23.49
CA ILE A 316 6.30 -13.36 22.33
C ILE A 316 7.03 -12.78 21.11
N GLY A 317 7.55 -13.61 20.23
CA GLY A 317 8.15 -13.17 18.97
C GLY A 317 7.16 -13.26 17.82
N ALA A 318 7.32 -12.43 16.80
CA ALA A 318 6.62 -12.56 15.52
C ALA A 318 7.65 -12.47 14.38
N THR A 319 7.51 -13.31 13.35
CA THR A 319 8.40 -13.31 12.17
C THR A 319 7.75 -14.08 11.01
N THR A 320 8.32 -14.02 9.82
CA THR A 320 7.91 -14.87 8.71
C THR A 320 8.53 -16.28 8.79
N LEU A 321 8.03 -17.22 8.00
CA LEU A 321 8.51 -18.59 7.99
C LEU A 321 9.97 -18.66 7.50
N ASP A 322 10.30 -17.93 6.46
CA ASP A 322 11.63 -17.90 5.86
C ASP A 322 12.68 -17.27 6.79
N GLU A 323 12.31 -16.18 7.45
CA GLU A 323 13.16 -15.51 8.44
C GLU A 323 13.38 -16.38 9.67
N TYR A 324 12.33 -17.09 10.14
CA TYR A 324 12.46 -18.05 11.21
C TYR A 324 13.49 -19.13 10.88
N ARG A 325 13.37 -19.76 9.69
CA ARG A 325 14.32 -20.78 9.20
C ARG A 325 15.74 -20.25 9.05
N LYS A 326 15.87 -19.02 8.54
CA LYS A 326 17.15 -18.40 8.26
C LYS A 326 17.92 -17.97 9.51
N TYR A 327 17.23 -17.44 10.51
CA TYR A 327 17.86 -16.76 11.66
C TYR A 327 17.66 -17.47 13.00
N ILE A 328 16.52 -18.09 13.26
CA ILE A 328 16.20 -18.66 14.57
C ILE A 328 16.44 -20.16 14.62
N GLU A 329 15.99 -20.91 13.64
CA GLU A 329 16.12 -22.37 13.57
C GLU A 329 17.58 -22.80 13.44
N LYS A 330 18.43 -21.99 12.79
CA LYS A 330 19.87 -22.24 12.67
C LYS A 330 20.66 -22.01 13.96
N ASP A 331 20.05 -21.37 14.97
CA ASP A 331 20.68 -21.16 16.27
C ASP A 331 20.12 -22.12 17.33
N PRO A 332 20.83 -23.17 17.70
CA PRO A 332 20.33 -24.17 18.64
C PRO A 332 19.99 -23.64 20.03
N ALA A 333 20.57 -22.50 20.43
CA ALA A 333 20.28 -21.88 21.73
C ALA A 333 18.89 -21.21 21.73
N LEU A 334 18.49 -20.60 20.63
CA LEU A 334 17.19 -19.95 20.44
C LEU A 334 16.11 -20.98 20.13
N GLU A 335 16.36 -21.92 19.22
CA GLU A 335 15.41 -22.97 18.84
C GLU A 335 14.89 -23.77 20.06
N ARG A 336 15.77 -24.06 21.02
CA ARG A 336 15.40 -24.77 22.26
C ARG A 336 14.56 -23.93 23.23
N ARG A 337 14.43 -22.61 23.02
CA ARG A 337 13.72 -21.69 23.93
C ARG A 337 12.42 -21.19 23.37
N PHE A 338 12.29 -21.14 22.06
CA PHE A 338 11.07 -20.75 21.39
C PHE A 338 10.20 -21.95 21.03
N GLN A 339 8.89 -21.73 21.05
CA GLN A 339 7.89 -22.68 20.57
C GLN A 339 7.07 -22.01 19.47
N THR A 340 7.03 -22.63 18.32
CA THR A 340 6.33 -22.11 17.13
C THR A 340 4.82 -22.16 17.28
N VAL A 341 4.17 -21.10 16.83
CA VAL A 341 2.72 -20.98 16.61
C VAL A 341 2.54 -20.54 15.17
N LEU A 342 2.06 -21.44 14.33
CA LEU A 342 1.76 -21.13 12.94
C LEU A 342 0.51 -20.25 12.89
N VAL A 343 0.59 -19.16 12.15
CA VAL A 343 -0.50 -18.22 11.90
C VAL A 343 -0.77 -18.25 10.40
N GLU A 344 -1.83 -18.94 10.04
CA GLU A 344 -2.25 -19.08 8.64
C GLU A 344 -3.07 -17.88 8.19
N GLU A 345 -3.17 -17.71 6.87
CA GLU A 345 -4.07 -16.74 6.27
C GLU A 345 -5.52 -17.08 6.68
N PRO A 346 -6.32 -16.11 7.15
CA PRO A 346 -7.72 -16.35 7.49
C PRO A 346 -8.55 -16.66 6.23
N THR A 347 -9.65 -17.40 6.42
CA THR A 347 -10.59 -17.65 5.34
C THR A 347 -11.31 -16.36 4.91
N VAL A 348 -11.94 -16.40 3.74
CA VAL A 348 -12.78 -15.28 3.26
C VAL A 348 -13.88 -14.95 4.28
N GLU A 349 -14.54 -15.96 4.87
CA GLU A 349 -15.60 -15.79 5.86
C GLU A 349 -15.09 -15.15 7.15
N ASP A 350 -13.93 -15.61 7.65
CA ASP A 350 -13.28 -15.02 8.84
C ASP A 350 -12.87 -13.56 8.57
N THR A 351 -12.34 -13.28 7.37
CA THR A 351 -11.93 -11.92 6.99
C THR A 351 -13.13 -10.97 6.90
N ILE A 352 -14.25 -11.41 6.35
CA ILE A 352 -15.50 -10.61 6.37
C ILE A 352 -15.91 -10.29 7.82
N SER A 353 -15.82 -11.26 8.71
CA SER A 353 -16.13 -11.08 10.12
C SER A 353 -15.17 -10.08 10.80
N ILE A 354 -13.86 -10.15 10.47
CA ILE A 354 -12.85 -9.20 10.96
C ILE A 354 -13.19 -7.77 10.49
N LEU A 355 -13.45 -7.58 9.20
CA LEU A 355 -13.77 -6.27 8.64
C LEU A 355 -15.07 -5.68 9.19
N ARG A 356 -16.09 -6.53 9.44
CA ARG A 356 -17.33 -6.10 10.13
C ARG A 356 -17.04 -5.59 11.54
N GLY A 357 -16.11 -6.21 12.26
CA GLY A 357 -15.68 -5.75 13.58
C GLY A 357 -14.86 -4.46 13.56
N LEU A 358 -14.17 -4.17 12.48
CA LEU A 358 -13.38 -2.94 12.29
C LEU A 358 -14.20 -1.79 11.69
N LYS A 359 -15.34 -2.08 11.08
CA LYS A 359 -16.18 -1.14 10.34
C LYS A 359 -16.46 0.16 11.09
N GLU A 360 -16.96 0.07 12.33
CA GLU A 360 -17.33 1.27 13.11
C GLU A 360 -16.12 2.20 13.31
N ARG A 361 -14.92 1.64 13.52
CA ARG A 361 -13.70 2.44 13.71
C ARG A 361 -13.27 3.17 12.45
N PHE A 362 -13.33 2.51 11.29
CA PHE A 362 -13.06 3.16 10.01
C PHE A 362 -14.11 4.23 9.69
N GLU A 363 -15.39 3.96 9.97
CA GLU A 363 -16.46 4.94 9.81
C GLU A 363 -16.26 6.20 10.68
N VAL A 364 -15.81 6.02 11.93
CA VAL A 364 -15.50 7.14 12.84
C VAL A 364 -14.24 7.89 12.38
N HIS A 365 -13.21 7.16 11.96
CA HIS A 365 -11.93 7.76 11.53
C HIS A 365 -12.10 8.62 10.28
N HIS A 366 -12.73 8.06 9.24
CA HIS A 366 -12.90 8.76 7.95
C HIS A 366 -14.16 9.65 7.91
N GLY A 367 -15.12 9.40 8.79
CA GLY A 367 -16.39 10.14 8.79
C GLY A 367 -17.32 9.78 7.64
N VAL A 368 -17.17 8.58 7.07
CA VAL A 368 -17.96 8.04 5.96
C VAL A 368 -18.63 6.74 6.39
N ARG A 369 -19.76 6.40 5.76
CA ARG A 369 -20.41 5.11 5.98
C ARG A 369 -19.79 4.04 5.09
N ILE A 370 -19.71 2.80 5.60
CA ILE A 370 -19.21 1.66 4.83
C ILE A 370 -20.36 0.66 4.68
N SER A 371 -20.76 0.32 3.44
CA SER A 371 -21.81 -0.68 3.23
C SER A 371 -21.30 -2.09 3.56
N ASP A 372 -22.19 -2.99 3.99
CA ASP A 372 -21.79 -4.38 4.22
C ASP A 372 -21.40 -5.09 2.92
N SER A 373 -22.05 -4.71 1.82
CA SER A 373 -21.73 -5.21 0.49
C SER A 373 -20.32 -4.82 0.04
N SER A 374 -19.84 -3.61 0.38
CA SER A 374 -18.46 -3.21 0.07
C SER A 374 -17.42 -3.99 0.88
N ILE A 375 -17.74 -4.38 2.13
CA ILE A 375 -16.88 -5.26 2.92
C ILE A 375 -16.75 -6.63 2.29
N VAL A 376 -17.88 -7.23 1.89
CA VAL A 376 -17.87 -8.53 1.21
C VAL A 376 -17.09 -8.45 -0.09
N GLU A 377 -17.33 -7.40 -0.88
CA GLU A 377 -16.65 -7.20 -2.15
C GLU A 377 -15.15 -6.98 -1.97
N ALA A 378 -14.72 -6.20 -0.98
CA ALA A 378 -13.30 -5.98 -0.67
C ALA A 378 -12.57 -7.29 -0.37
N VAL A 379 -13.19 -8.19 0.38
CA VAL A 379 -12.59 -9.49 0.68
C VAL A 379 -12.56 -10.40 -0.55
N VAL A 380 -13.66 -10.48 -1.28
CA VAL A 380 -13.77 -11.34 -2.48
C VAL A 380 -12.81 -10.88 -3.58
N LEU A 381 -12.82 -9.57 -3.89
CA LEU A 381 -11.96 -9.02 -4.93
C LEU A 381 -10.48 -9.06 -4.54
N SER A 382 -10.13 -8.72 -3.30
CA SER A 382 -8.74 -8.81 -2.85
C SER A 382 -8.22 -10.24 -2.88
N ASN A 383 -9.03 -11.21 -2.44
CA ASN A 383 -8.64 -12.62 -2.47
C ASN A 383 -8.42 -13.12 -3.89
N ARG A 384 -9.24 -12.65 -4.84
CA ARG A 384 -9.20 -13.08 -6.25
C ARG A 384 -8.13 -12.38 -7.07
N TYR A 385 -7.95 -11.07 -6.88
CA TYR A 385 -7.17 -10.21 -7.78
C TYR A 385 -5.83 -9.73 -7.20
N ILE A 386 -5.66 -9.74 -5.88
CA ILE A 386 -4.42 -9.33 -5.21
C ILE A 386 -3.74 -10.58 -4.65
N THR A 387 -2.74 -11.09 -5.39
CA THR A 387 -2.06 -12.34 -5.07
C THR A 387 -0.72 -12.18 -4.34
N ASP A 388 -0.18 -10.98 -4.32
CA ASP A 388 1.12 -10.63 -3.71
C ASP A 388 1.02 -10.28 -2.22
N ARG A 389 -0.19 -10.18 -1.68
CA ARG A 389 -0.50 -9.90 -0.27
C ARG A 389 -1.48 -10.90 0.30
N GLN A 390 -1.52 -11.02 1.62
CA GLN A 390 -2.38 -11.97 2.33
C GLN A 390 -3.59 -11.28 2.96
N LEU A 391 -4.67 -12.06 3.16
CA LEU A 391 -5.78 -11.65 4.01
C LEU A 391 -5.34 -11.67 5.50
N PRO A 392 -5.89 -10.80 6.36
CA PRO A 392 -6.92 -9.80 6.10
C PRO A 392 -6.37 -8.46 5.60
N ASP A 393 -5.05 -8.25 5.62
CA ASP A 393 -4.36 -6.98 5.40
C ASP A 393 -4.78 -6.30 4.08
N LYS A 394 -4.71 -7.05 2.96
CA LYS A 394 -5.11 -6.52 1.64
C LYS A 394 -6.57 -6.06 1.57
N ALA A 395 -7.47 -6.70 2.30
CA ALA A 395 -8.88 -6.32 2.33
C ALA A 395 -9.14 -5.14 3.27
N ILE A 396 -8.38 -5.04 4.37
CA ILE A 396 -8.39 -3.89 5.28
C ILE A 396 -7.91 -2.65 4.55
N ASP A 397 -6.78 -2.74 3.85
CA ASP A 397 -6.21 -1.62 3.08
C ASP A 397 -7.17 -1.12 2.00
N LEU A 398 -7.90 -2.02 1.31
CA LEU A 398 -8.90 -1.62 0.33
C LEU A 398 -10.04 -0.81 0.93
N ILE A 399 -10.56 -1.21 2.08
CA ILE A 399 -11.63 -0.48 2.77
C ILE A 399 -11.10 0.86 3.31
N ASP A 400 -9.89 0.88 3.85
CA ASP A 400 -9.25 2.10 4.35
C ASP A 400 -9.04 3.12 3.22
N GLU A 401 -8.48 2.67 2.07
CA GLU A 401 -8.29 3.53 0.90
C GLU A 401 -9.62 3.99 0.29
N ALA A 402 -10.64 3.12 0.23
CA ALA A 402 -11.96 3.49 -0.26
C ALA A 402 -12.61 4.56 0.61
N ALA A 403 -12.53 4.41 1.92
CA ALA A 403 -13.03 5.38 2.88
C ALA A 403 -12.23 6.71 2.80
N ALA A 404 -10.91 6.64 2.66
CA ALA A 404 -10.05 7.80 2.48
C ALA A 404 -10.33 8.54 1.15
N MET A 405 -10.59 7.82 0.06
CA MET A 405 -10.97 8.38 -1.23
C MET A 405 -12.27 9.18 -1.13
N ILE A 406 -13.34 8.56 -0.61
CA ILE A 406 -14.63 9.24 -0.40
C ILE A 406 -14.46 10.45 0.53
N ARG A 407 -13.66 10.33 1.59
CA ARG A 407 -13.35 11.44 2.49
C ARG A 407 -12.67 12.59 1.76
N THR A 408 -11.72 12.29 0.89
CA THR A 408 -11.01 13.30 0.08
C THR A 408 -11.98 13.97 -0.90
N GLU A 409 -12.91 13.22 -1.51
CA GLU A 409 -13.97 13.77 -2.37
C GLU A 409 -14.90 14.71 -1.60
N ILE A 410 -15.29 14.38 -0.36
CA ILE A 410 -16.10 15.25 0.50
C ILE A 410 -15.35 16.54 0.85
N ASP A 411 -14.06 16.47 1.12
CA ASP A 411 -13.25 17.61 1.52
C ASP A 411 -12.78 18.46 0.32
N SER A 412 -12.73 17.91 -0.89
CA SER A 412 -12.40 18.59 -2.13
C SER A 412 -13.63 19.19 -2.82
N LEU A 413 -13.41 20.02 -3.81
CA LEU A 413 -14.49 20.56 -4.65
C LEU A 413 -15.06 19.43 -5.54
N PRO A 414 -16.39 19.25 -5.59
CA PRO A 414 -17.01 18.32 -6.54
C PRO A 414 -16.65 18.66 -7.98
N THR A 415 -16.55 17.64 -8.84
CA THR A 415 -16.15 17.79 -10.24
C THR A 415 -17.02 18.82 -10.97
N GLU A 416 -18.35 18.79 -10.76
CA GLU A 416 -19.29 19.71 -11.38
C GLU A 416 -19.04 21.15 -10.94
N LEU A 417 -18.69 21.37 -9.67
CA LEU A 417 -18.36 22.70 -9.16
C LEU A 417 -16.99 23.18 -9.66
N ASP A 418 -16.00 22.29 -9.76
CA ASP A 418 -14.68 22.63 -10.30
C ASP A 418 -14.75 22.94 -11.80
N GLU A 419 -15.52 22.19 -12.59
CA GLU A 419 -15.79 22.49 -14.00
C GLU A 419 -16.50 23.83 -14.19
N ALA A 420 -17.53 24.12 -13.36
CA ALA A 420 -18.20 25.39 -13.37
C ALA A 420 -17.24 26.56 -13.04
N ASN A 421 -16.37 26.37 -12.03
CA ASN A 421 -15.34 27.34 -11.65
C ASN A 421 -14.37 27.62 -12.81
N ARG A 422 -13.89 26.57 -13.49
CA ARG A 422 -12.96 26.72 -14.64
C ARG A 422 -13.62 27.42 -15.81
N LYS A 423 -14.86 27.06 -16.13
CA LYS A 423 -15.63 27.73 -17.19
C LYS A 423 -15.87 29.18 -16.86
N VAL A 424 -16.30 29.53 -15.63
CA VAL A 424 -16.46 30.93 -15.19
C VAL A 424 -15.16 31.69 -15.36
N MET A 425 -14.03 31.15 -14.89
CA MET A 425 -12.73 31.78 -15.03
C MET A 425 -12.33 31.99 -16.51
N GLN A 426 -12.59 31.02 -17.38
CA GLN A 426 -12.33 31.13 -18.81
C GLN A 426 -13.15 32.25 -19.45
N LEU A 427 -14.45 32.29 -19.17
CA LEU A 427 -15.34 33.33 -19.68
C LEU A 427 -15.03 34.73 -19.11
N GLU A 428 -14.57 34.83 -17.88
CA GLU A 428 -14.10 36.08 -17.28
C GLU A 428 -12.86 36.62 -18.00
N ILE A 429 -11.91 35.74 -18.35
CA ILE A 429 -10.71 36.09 -19.14
C ILE A 429 -11.13 36.57 -20.54
N GLU A 430 -12.02 35.85 -21.22
CA GLU A 430 -12.56 36.24 -22.53
C GLU A 430 -13.31 37.58 -22.46
N ARG A 431 -14.11 37.79 -21.41
CA ARG A 431 -14.81 39.07 -21.17
C ARG A 431 -13.81 40.23 -21.08
N GLU A 432 -12.75 40.11 -20.27
CA GLU A 432 -11.74 41.17 -20.12
C GLU A 432 -10.93 41.41 -21.41
N ALA A 433 -10.79 40.41 -22.26
CA ALA A 433 -10.20 40.58 -23.60
C ALA A 433 -11.13 41.33 -24.53
N LEU A 434 -12.43 40.93 -24.65
CA LEU A 434 -13.42 41.53 -25.52
C LEU A 434 -13.77 42.96 -25.11
N ARG A 435 -13.70 43.32 -23.81
CA ARG A 435 -13.92 44.72 -23.35
C ARG A 435 -12.90 45.71 -23.89
N LYS A 436 -11.73 45.25 -24.36
CA LYS A 436 -10.70 46.13 -24.94
C LYS A 436 -10.89 46.33 -26.43
N GLU A 437 -11.71 45.53 -27.08
CA GLU A 437 -12.02 45.62 -28.49
C GLU A 437 -13.19 46.60 -28.73
N THR A 438 -13.21 47.24 -29.93
CA THR A 438 -14.18 48.31 -30.25
C THR A 438 -15.07 47.97 -31.44
N ASP A 439 -14.88 46.86 -32.11
CA ASP A 439 -15.66 46.42 -33.25
C ASP A 439 -17.04 45.87 -32.88
N ASP A 440 -17.99 45.94 -33.80
CA ASP A 440 -19.38 45.56 -33.53
C ASP A 440 -19.57 44.05 -33.27
N ALA A 441 -18.76 43.21 -33.92
CA ALA A 441 -18.77 41.74 -33.68
C ALA A 441 -18.31 41.38 -32.26
N SER A 442 -17.28 42.02 -31.74
CA SER A 442 -16.80 41.86 -30.38
C SER A 442 -17.82 42.33 -29.34
N ARG A 443 -18.59 43.39 -29.65
CA ARG A 443 -19.70 43.85 -28.76
C ARG A 443 -20.85 42.86 -28.71
N GLU A 444 -21.26 42.29 -29.84
CA GLU A 444 -22.32 41.29 -29.87
C GLU A 444 -21.90 40.01 -29.15
N ARG A 445 -20.60 39.58 -29.30
CA ARG A 445 -20.04 38.44 -28.58
C ARG A 445 -19.97 38.73 -27.08
N LEU A 446 -19.61 39.95 -26.66
CA LEU A 446 -19.53 40.36 -25.27
C LEU A 446 -20.89 40.27 -24.58
N GLU A 447 -21.99 40.73 -25.22
CA GLU A 447 -23.32 40.65 -24.67
C GLU A 447 -23.81 39.20 -24.47
N LYS A 448 -23.53 38.30 -25.45
CA LYS A 448 -23.84 36.88 -25.34
C LYS A 448 -23.05 36.25 -24.20
N LEU A 449 -21.75 36.55 -24.13
CA LEU A 449 -20.85 36.04 -23.12
C LEU A 449 -21.22 36.51 -21.71
N GLU A 450 -21.63 37.77 -21.51
CA GLU A 450 -22.08 38.27 -20.20
C GLU A 450 -23.38 37.59 -19.72
N ASN A 451 -24.28 37.24 -20.65
CA ASN A 451 -25.46 36.45 -20.30
C ASN A 451 -25.11 35.00 -19.91
N GLU A 452 -24.21 34.36 -20.66
CA GLU A 452 -23.69 33.01 -20.37
C GLU A 452 -22.96 32.98 -19.03
N LEU A 453 -22.11 33.97 -18.79
CA LEU A 453 -21.37 34.13 -17.53
C LEU A 453 -22.29 34.28 -16.33
N ARG A 454 -23.36 35.11 -16.49
CA ARG A 454 -24.35 35.32 -15.40
C ARG A 454 -25.06 34.01 -15.05
N ASN A 455 -25.51 33.25 -16.04
CA ASN A 455 -26.17 31.97 -15.83
C ASN A 455 -25.25 31.00 -15.16
N LEU A 456 -23.99 30.88 -15.62
CA LEU A 456 -23.02 29.99 -15.06
C LEU A 456 -22.60 30.35 -13.63
N GLN A 457 -22.48 31.65 -13.32
CA GLN A 457 -22.24 32.12 -11.95
C GLN A 457 -23.41 31.83 -11.01
N MET A 458 -24.66 31.86 -11.48
CA MET A 458 -25.84 31.44 -10.71
C MET A 458 -25.75 29.95 -10.39
N THR A 459 -25.51 29.12 -11.39
CA THR A 459 -25.32 27.66 -11.21
C THR A 459 -24.16 27.35 -10.26
N GLN A 460 -23.02 28.04 -10.41
CA GLN A 460 -21.88 27.93 -9.51
C GLN A 460 -22.26 28.26 -8.06
N ALA A 461 -23.00 29.33 -7.83
CA ALA A 461 -23.45 29.75 -6.49
C ALA A 461 -24.40 28.73 -5.87
N GLU A 462 -25.31 28.16 -6.66
CA GLU A 462 -26.24 27.11 -6.22
C GLU A 462 -25.50 25.86 -5.82
N LEU A 463 -24.60 25.33 -6.69
CA LEU A 463 -23.78 24.17 -6.43
C LEU A 463 -22.88 24.35 -5.19
N LYS A 464 -22.30 25.55 -5.05
CA LYS A 464 -21.47 25.88 -3.88
C LYS A 464 -22.26 25.87 -2.58
N THR A 465 -23.45 26.47 -2.57
CA THR A 465 -24.34 26.51 -1.41
C THR A 465 -24.78 25.08 -1.03
N GLN A 466 -25.13 24.25 -2.03
CA GLN A 466 -25.49 22.87 -1.81
C GLN A 466 -24.34 22.09 -1.23
N TRP A 467 -23.15 22.19 -1.81
CA TRP A 467 -21.92 21.53 -1.31
C TRP A 467 -21.57 21.93 0.13
N GLU A 468 -21.61 23.25 0.45
CA GLU A 468 -21.34 23.73 1.82
C GLU A 468 -22.36 23.19 2.83
N SER A 469 -23.62 23.12 2.44
CA SER A 469 -24.71 22.56 3.26
C SER A 469 -24.52 21.07 3.51
N GLU A 470 -24.27 20.28 2.45
CA GLU A 470 -24.04 18.83 2.56
C GLU A 470 -22.80 18.51 3.40
N LYS A 471 -21.70 19.24 3.18
CA LYS A 471 -20.46 19.11 3.97
C LYS A 471 -20.69 19.46 5.45
N GLY A 472 -21.50 20.47 5.73
CA GLY A 472 -21.89 20.84 7.09
C GLY A 472 -22.58 19.69 7.82
N VAL A 473 -23.57 19.06 7.20
CA VAL A 473 -24.29 17.91 7.76
C VAL A 473 -23.37 16.72 7.99
N ILE A 474 -22.50 16.38 7.01
CA ILE A 474 -21.55 15.26 7.15
C ILE A 474 -20.64 15.46 8.37
N ASN A 475 -20.14 16.68 8.59
CA ASN A 475 -19.29 16.98 9.73
C ASN A 475 -20.04 16.81 11.07
N VAL A 476 -21.31 17.25 11.15
CA VAL A 476 -22.13 17.06 12.35
C VAL A 476 -22.37 15.58 12.64
N VAL A 477 -22.69 14.77 11.61
CA VAL A 477 -22.87 13.32 11.73
C VAL A 477 -21.61 12.64 12.22
N ARG A 478 -20.45 13.02 11.69
CA ARG A 478 -19.15 12.51 12.13
C ARG A 478 -18.87 12.82 13.61
N ASP A 479 -19.10 14.07 14.01
CA ASP A 479 -18.84 14.51 15.38
C ASP A 479 -19.76 13.77 16.36
N LEU A 480 -21.04 13.55 15.99
CA LEU A 480 -21.99 12.74 16.76
C LEU A 480 -21.55 11.28 16.90
N LYS A 481 -21.06 10.64 15.80
CA LYS A 481 -20.50 9.26 15.86
C LYS A 481 -19.29 9.20 16.78
N GLY A 482 -18.41 10.21 16.73
CA GLY A 482 -17.28 10.32 17.63
C GLY A 482 -17.68 10.48 19.12
N GLU A 483 -18.76 11.21 19.41
CA GLU A 483 -19.28 11.33 20.76
C GLU A 483 -19.94 10.05 21.25
N ILE A 484 -20.64 9.32 20.38
CA ILE A 484 -21.22 8.01 20.69
C ILE A 484 -20.13 7.03 21.09
N GLU A 485 -19.05 6.92 20.31
CA GLU A 485 -17.91 6.06 20.60
C GLU A 485 -17.26 6.39 21.94
N LYS A 486 -16.96 7.67 22.18
CA LYS A 486 -16.41 8.14 23.46
C LYS A 486 -17.33 7.81 24.63
N THR A 487 -18.64 7.92 24.43
CA THR A 487 -19.63 7.60 25.47
C THR A 487 -19.69 6.10 25.74
N ARG A 488 -19.61 5.25 24.70
CA ARG A 488 -19.54 3.77 24.84
C ARG A 488 -18.30 3.36 25.64
N LEU A 489 -17.13 3.91 25.31
CA LEU A 489 -15.89 3.67 26.04
C LEU A 489 -15.99 4.13 27.50
N ALA A 490 -16.63 5.28 27.75
CA ALA A 490 -16.87 5.78 29.12
C ALA A 490 -17.80 4.88 29.92
N VAL A 491 -18.83 4.27 29.29
CA VAL A 491 -19.72 3.26 29.93
C VAL A 491 -18.91 2.03 30.33
N GLU A 492 -18.05 1.52 29.45
CA GLU A 492 -17.21 0.35 29.75
C GLU A 492 -16.23 0.63 30.90
N ASP A 493 -15.62 1.81 30.92
CA ASP A 493 -14.67 2.22 31.95
C ASP A 493 -15.38 2.40 33.31
N ALA A 494 -16.54 3.07 33.35
CA ALA A 494 -17.36 3.22 34.56
C ALA A 494 -17.82 1.88 35.08
N THR A 495 -18.24 0.95 34.19
CA THR A 495 -18.63 -0.42 34.59
C THR A 495 -17.45 -1.16 35.20
N ARG A 496 -16.26 -1.01 34.65
CA ARG A 496 -15.04 -1.65 35.17
C ARG A 496 -14.61 -1.10 36.54
N ARG A 497 -14.76 0.20 36.76
CA ARG A 497 -14.47 0.87 38.05
C ARG A 497 -15.50 0.56 39.12
N GLY A 498 -16.62 -0.11 38.74
CA GLY A 498 -17.73 -0.39 39.65
C GLY A 498 -18.64 0.82 39.89
N ASP A 499 -18.49 1.88 39.14
CA ASP A 499 -19.38 3.04 39.20
C ASP A 499 -20.66 2.79 38.36
N LEU A 500 -21.54 1.98 38.93
CA LEU A 500 -22.79 1.56 38.30
C LEU A 500 -23.75 2.74 38.04
N GLN A 501 -23.66 3.80 38.84
CA GLN A 501 -24.50 4.97 38.68
C GLN A 501 -24.09 5.77 37.41
N ALA A 502 -22.83 6.09 37.27
CA ALA A 502 -22.30 6.77 36.09
C ALA A 502 -22.48 5.90 34.81
N ALA A 503 -22.21 4.59 34.90
CA ALA A 503 -22.44 3.67 33.78
C ALA A 503 -23.91 3.64 33.36
N SER A 504 -24.86 3.64 34.32
CA SER A 504 -26.31 3.64 34.05
C SER A 504 -26.76 4.94 33.38
N GLU A 505 -26.31 6.10 33.88
CA GLU A 505 -26.63 7.42 33.32
C GLU A 505 -26.14 7.54 31.88
N LEU A 506 -24.89 7.17 31.63
CA LEU A 506 -24.32 7.21 30.27
C LEU A 506 -25.04 6.24 29.32
N LYS A 507 -25.35 5.02 29.77
CA LYS A 507 -25.95 3.96 28.95
C LYS A 507 -27.41 4.20 28.61
N TYR A 508 -28.20 4.66 29.58
CA TYR A 508 -29.67 4.74 29.47
C TYR A 508 -30.19 6.16 29.22
N ALA A 509 -29.40 7.20 29.47
CA ALA A 509 -29.80 8.57 29.17
C ALA A 509 -29.02 9.16 27.99
N LYS A 510 -27.69 9.25 28.10
CA LYS A 510 -26.87 9.98 27.11
C LYS A 510 -26.74 9.24 25.78
N LEU A 511 -26.46 7.94 25.83
CA LEU A 511 -26.23 7.15 24.60
C LEU A 511 -27.48 7.11 23.70
N PRO A 512 -28.71 6.79 24.21
CA PRO A 512 -29.92 6.79 23.39
C PRO A 512 -30.28 8.17 22.82
N GLU A 513 -29.96 9.26 23.57
CA GLU A 513 -30.18 10.64 23.07
C GLU A 513 -29.30 10.94 21.85
N LEU A 514 -28.01 10.56 21.92
CA LEU A 514 -27.08 10.74 20.82
C LEU A 514 -27.44 9.86 19.62
N GLU A 515 -27.82 8.60 19.86
CA GLU A 515 -28.24 7.65 18.80
C GLU A 515 -29.54 8.15 18.12
N LYS A 516 -30.48 8.74 18.89
CA LYS A 516 -31.67 9.34 18.31
C LYS A 516 -31.35 10.55 17.45
N LYS A 517 -30.48 11.46 17.92
CA LYS A 517 -30.02 12.61 17.13
C LYS A 517 -29.36 12.19 15.81
N LEU A 518 -28.55 11.13 15.88
CA LEU A 518 -27.90 10.59 14.69
C LEU A 518 -28.95 10.03 13.71
N HIS A 519 -29.90 9.24 14.19
CA HIS A 519 -30.97 8.66 13.39
C HIS A 519 -31.86 9.72 12.73
N ASP A 520 -32.24 10.76 13.48
CA ASP A 520 -33.05 11.87 12.97
C ASP A 520 -32.34 12.64 11.86
N MET A 521 -30.99 12.78 11.94
CA MET A 521 -30.19 13.43 10.90
C MET A 521 -29.96 12.53 9.68
N GLU A 522 -29.80 11.22 9.85
CA GLU A 522 -29.62 10.28 8.74
C GLU A 522 -30.90 10.11 7.90
N ASN A 523 -32.07 10.16 8.52
CA ASN A 523 -33.38 9.97 7.85
C ASN A 523 -34.00 11.26 7.29
N GLY A 524 -33.47 12.43 7.61
CA GLY A 524 -34.05 13.72 7.24
C GLY A 524 -33.76 14.22 5.83
N GLN A 525 -33.12 13.44 4.94
CA GLN A 525 -32.67 13.92 3.64
C GLN A 525 -33.11 13.02 2.47
N GLU A 526 -34.10 13.45 1.74
CA GLU A 526 -34.62 12.85 0.47
C GLU A 526 -34.12 13.54 -0.81
N ALA A 527 -33.24 14.54 -0.74
CA ALA A 527 -32.78 15.30 -1.92
C ALA A 527 -31.61 14.59 -2.65
N PRO A 528 -31.46 14.77 -3.97
CA PRO A 528 -30.30 14.28 -4.72
C PRO A 528 -29.02 14.92 -4.15
N ARG A 529 -28.03 14.09 -3.82
CA ARG A 529 -26.80 14.48 -3.13
C ARG A 529 -25.66 14.64 -4.13
N LEU A 530 -24.95 15.75 -4.01
CA LEU A 530 -23.71 16.03 -4.74
C LEU A 530 -22.54 15.16 -4.21
N LEU A 531 -22.55 14.89 -2.90
CA LEU A 531 -21.45 14.16 -2.25
C LEU A 531 -21.83 12.72 -1.94
N LYS A 532 -20.95 11.79 -2.30
CA LYS A 532 -21.03 10.40 -1.85
C LYS A 532 -20.71 10.36 -0.35
N GLN A 533 -21.55 9.70 0.44
CA GLN A 533 -21.39 9.56 1.89
C GLN A 533 -21.15 8.14 2.33
N GLU A 534 -21.18 7.19 1.40
CA GLU A 534 -21.09 5.76 1.66
C GLU A 534 -20.13 5.11 0.67
N VAL A 535 -19.22 4.29 1.20
CA VAL A 535 -18.38 3.39 0.40
C VAL A 535 -19.26 2.28 -0.17
N ARG A 536 -19.27 2.15 -1.49
CA ARG A 536 -20.03 1.15 -2.24
C ARG A 536 -19.11 0.09 -2.86
N PRO A 537 -19.65 -1.04 -3.29
CA PRO A 537 -18.86 -2.07 -3.99
C PRO A 537 -18.08 -1.53 -5.20
N ASP A 538 -18.69 -0.62 -5.96
CA ASP A 538 -18.05 -0.02 -7.14
C ASP A 538 -16.79 0.78 -6.77
N ASP A 539 -16.82 1.51 -5.64
CA ASP A 539 -15.65 2.28 -5.17
C ASP A 539 -14.48 1.36 -4.81
N VAL A 540 -14.77 0.21 -4.19
CA VAL A 540 -13.78 -0.83 -3.90
C VAL A 540 -13.23 -1.45 -5.19
N ALA A 541 -14.12 -1.74 -6.14
CA ALA A 541 -13.72 -2.30 -7.44
C ALA A 541 -12.81 -1.34 -8.21
N ASP A 542 -13.06 -0.02 -8.15
CA ASP A 542 -12.21 1.01 -8.76
C ASP A 542 -10.79 1.02 -8.17
N ILE A 543 -10.66 0.82 -6.86
CA ILE A 543 -9.34 0.75 -6.22
C ILE A 543 -8.62 -0.52 -6.63
N VAL A 544 -9.29 -1.67 -6.61
CA VAL A 544 -8.71 -2.93 -7.09
C VAL A 544 -8.24 -2.79 -8.52
N ALA A 545 -9.04 -2.11 -9.37
CA ALA A 545 -8.68 -1.83 -10.76
C ALA A 545 -7.40 -0.97 -10.87
N ARG A 546 -7.24 0.05 -10.00
CA ARG A 546 -6.02 0.88 -9.96
C ARG A 546 -4.81 0.10 -9.50
N TRP A 547 -4.93 -0.75 -8.48
CA TRP A 547 -3.81 -1.52 -7.93
C TRP A 547 -3.35 -2.63 -8.88
N THR A 548 -4.31 -3.31 -9.51
CA THR A 548 -4.02 -4.49 -10.35
C THR A 548 -3.88 -4.15 -11.83
N GLY A 549 -4.35 -2.97 -12.26
CA GLY A 549 -4.48 -2.60 -13.66
C GLY A 549 -5.62 -3.34 -14.39
N ILE A 550 -6.52 -4.02 -13.67
CA ILE A 550 -7.64 -4.78 -14.20
C ILE A 550 -8.91 -3.96 -14.05
N PRO A 551 -9.69 -3.70 -15.08
CA PRO A 551 -10.91 -2.90 -15.00
C PRO A 551 -12.07 -3.67 -14.33
N VAL A 552 -11.95 -3.91 -13.02
CA VAL A 552 -12.85 -4.73 -12.21
C VAL A 552 -14.28 -4.18 -12.19
N THR A 553 -14.45 -2.86 -12.25
CA THR A 553 -15.76 -2.19 -12.26
C THR A 553 -16.62 -2.57 -13.48
N ARG A 554 -15.99 -2.83 -14.62
CA ARG A 554 -16.69 -3.29 -15.82
C ARG A 554 -16.99 -4.80 -15.80
N LEU A 555 -16.30 -5.55 -14.94
CA LEU A 555 -16.44 -6.99 -14.84
C LEU A 555 -17.71 -7.42 -14.07
N LEU A 556 -18.23 -6.62 -13.15
CA LEU A 556 -19.32 -7.02 -12.26
C LEU A 556 -20.73 -7.01 -12.89
N GLN A 557 -21.04 -6.07 -13.78
CA GLN A 557 -22.38 -5.95 -14.36
C GLN A 557 -22.50 -6.43 -15.80
N SER A 558 -21.42 -6.40 -16.58
CA SER A 558 -21.43 -6.77 -18.00
C SER A 558 -20.74 -8.11 -18.32
N GLU A 559 -20.16 -8.80 -17.34
CA GLU A 559 -19.41 -10.05 -17.58
C GLU A 559 -20.29 -11.13 -18.25
N ARG A 560 -21.51 -11.31 -17.79
CA ARG A 560 -22.41 -12.31 -18.38
C ARG A 560 -22.74 -11.98 -19.83
N ASP A 561 -23.10 -10.73 -20.10
CA ASP A 561 -23.47 -10.30 -21.45
C ASP A 561 -22.24 -10.27 -22.37
N LYS A 562 -21.10 -9.77 -21.88
CA LYS A 562 -19.84 -9.79 -22.65
C LYS A 562 -19.36 -11.19 -22.97
N LEU A 563 -19.49 -12.16 -22.04
CA LEU A 563 -19.07 -13.54 -22.27
C LEU A 563 -19.99 -14.28 -23.23
N ILE A 564 -21.28 -14.00 -23.19
CA ILE A 564 -22.26 -14.59 -24.14
C ILE A 564 -21.97 -14.07 -25.55
N HIS A 565 -21.64 -12.80 -25.72
CA HIS A 565 -21.31 -12.16 -27.00
C HIS A 565 -19.80 -12.14 -27.29
N LEU A 566 -18.99 -12.93 -26.56
CA LEU A 566 -17.55 -13.01 -26.81
C LEU A 566 -17.21 -13.43 -28.24
N PRO A 567 -17.86 -14.44 -28.85
CA PRO A 567 -17.61 -14.80 -30.26
C PRO A 567 -17.81 -13.62 -31.21
N ASP A 568 -18.89 -12.86 -31.05
CA ASP A 568 -19.20 -11.72 -31.91
C ASP A 568 -18.12 -10.64 -31.81
N LYS A 569 -17.70 -10.35 -30.59
CA LYS A 569 -16.63 -9.37 -30.32
C LYS A 569 -15.27 -9.80 -30.88
N LEU A 570 -14.95 -11.09 -30.82
CA LEU A 570 -13.71 -11.60 -31.39
C LEU A 570 -13.76 -11.55 -32.94
N HIS A 571 -14.92 -11.78 -33.55
CA HIS A 571 -15.15 -11.68 -35.01
C HIS A 571 -15.04 -10.23 -35.54
N GLU A 572 -15.21 -9.19 -34.70
CA GLU A 572 -14.92 -7.82 -35.12
C GLU A 572 -13.46 -7.62 -35.55
N ARG A 573 -12.54 -8.44 -35.03
CA ARG A 573 -11.09 -8.32 -35.31
C ARG A 573 -10.54 -9.53 -36.08
N VAL A 574 -11.13 -10.73 -35.91
CA VAL A 574 -10.65 -11.99 -36.46
C VAL A 574 -11.65 -12.51 -37.51
N ILE A 575 -11.22 -12.53 -38.78
CA ILE A 575 -12.06 -12.85 -39.89
C ILE A 575 -11.84 -14.31 -40.35
N GLY A 576 -12.92 -15.04 -40.53
CA GLY A 576 -12.91 -16.34 -41.15
C GLY A 576 -12.36 -17.52 -40.33
N GLN A 577 -12.30 -17.39 -39.00
CA GLN A 577 -11.79 -18.43 -38.10
C GLN A 577 -12.85 -18.87 -37.07
N ASP A 578 -14.09 -19.14 -37.55
CA ASP A 578 -15.26 -19.36 -36.69
C ASP A 578 -15.05 -20.51 -35.69
N GLU A 579 -14.45 -21.64 -36.12
CA GLU A 579 -14.14 -22.76 -35.25
C GLU A 579 -13.15 -22.42 -34.14
N ALA A 580 -12.13 -21.63 -34.51
CA ALA A 580 -11.11 -21.17 -33.53
C ALA A 580 -11.70 -20.21 -32.51
N VAL A 581 -12.50 -19.26 -32.95
CA VAL A 581 -13.19 -18.30 -32.10
C VAL A 581 -14.14 -18.99 -31.13
N GLN A 582 -14.95 -19.94 -31.67
CA GLN A 582 -15.92 -20.67 -30.85
C GLN A 582 -15.24 -21.56 -29.81
N ALA A 583 -14.19 -22.31 -30.20
CA ALA A 583 -13.44 -23.16 -29.27
C ALA A 583 -12.85 -22.38 -28.09
N VAL A 584 -12.27 -21.20 -28.38
CA VAL A 584 -11.72 -20.30 -27.32
C VAL A 584 -12.83 -19.74 -26.46
N ALA A 585 -13.92 -19.28 -27.04
CA ALA A 585 -15.05 -18.73 -26.29
C ALA A 585 -15.71 -19.78 -25.38
N ASP A 586 -15.90 -21.00 -25.85
CA ASP A 586 -16.48 -22.09 -25.06
C ASP A 586 -15.60 -22.50 -23.89
N ALA A 587 -14.27 -22.52 -24.06
CA ALA A 587 -13.35 -22.82 -22.98
C ALA A 587 -13.36 -21.72 -21.91
N VAL A 588 -13.38 -20.44 -22.31
CA VAL A 588 -13.50 -19.31 -21.40
C VAL A 588 -14.83 -19.36 -20.64
N LEU A 589 -15.93 -19.65 -21.33
CA LEU A 589 -17.25 -19.80 -20.71
C LEU A 589 -17.28 -20.93 -19.66
N ARG A 590 -16.70 -22.11 -19.98
CA ARG A 590 -16.59 -23.23 -19.02
C ARG A 590 -15.85 -22.83 -17.75
N THR A 591 -14.73 -22.14 -17.88
CA THR A 591 -13.93 -21.70 -16.73
C THR A 591 -14.65 -20.65 -15.90
N ARG A 592 -15.29 -19.68 -16.54
CA ARG A 592 -16.04 -18.63 -15.83
C ARG A 592 -17.33 -19.15 -15.18
N ALA A 593 -17.90 -20.24 -15.71
CA ALA A 593 -19.02 -20.95 -15.08
C ALA A 593 -18.61 -21.83 -13.88
N GLY A 594 -17.30 -21.91 -13.57
CA GLY A 594 -16.80 -22.75 -12.47
C GLY A 594 -16.81 -24.25 -12.77
N LEU A 595 -16.88 -24.64 -14.04
CA LEU A 595 -16.92 -26.03 -14.47
C LEU A 595 -15.54 -26.62 -14.78
N SER A 596 -14.50 -25.77 -14.81
CA SER A 596 -13.11 -26.18 -15.00
C SER A 596 -12.41 -26.41 -13.67
N ASP A 597 -11.28 -27.14 -13.68
CA ASP A 597 -10.45 -27.37 -12.50
C ASP A 597 -9.85 -26.03 -12.01
N PRO A 598 -10.12 -25.61 -10.76
CA PRO A 598 -9.64 -24.34 -10.23
C PRO A 598 -8.12 -24.28 -10.02
N SER A 599 -7.43 -25.43 -10.13
CA SER A 599 -5.97 -25.50 -10.00
C SER A 599 -5.24 -25.18 -11.31
N ARG A 600 -5.93 -25.12 -12.46
CA ARG A 600 -5.37 -24.92 -13.79
C ARG A 600 -5.52 -23.47 -14.28
N PRO A 601 -4.76 -23.05 -15.33
CA PRO A 601 -5.03 -21.81 -16.06
C PRO A 601 -6.48 -21.74 -16.59
N GLN A 602 -6.97 -20.56 -16.90
CA GLN A 602 -8.34 -20.34 -17.41
C GLN A 602 -8.60 -21.07 -18.74
N GLY A 603 -7.56 -21.34 -19.50
CA GLY A 603 -7.59 -22.13 -20.73
C GLY A 603 -6.19 -22.30 -21.29
N SER A 604 -5.99 -23.41 -21.97
CA SER A 604 -4.73 -23.74 -22.63
C SER A 604 -4.98 -24.24 -24.05
N PHE A 605 -4.34 -23.59 -25.03
CA PHE A 605 -4.61 -23.82 -26.44
C PHE A 605 -3.33 -24.02 -27.24
N ILE A 606 -3.40 -24.91 -28.25
CA ILE A 606 -2.42 -24.97 -29.33
C ILE A 606 -3.09 -24.50 -30.62
N PHE A 607 -2.61 -23.40 -31.21
CA PHE A 607 -3.05 -22.87 -32.49
C PHE A 607 -2.16 -23.35 -33.61
N LEU A 608 -2.71 -24.21 -34.50
CA LEU A 608 -2.00 -24.76 -35.64
C LEU A 608 -2.45 -24.08 -36.93
N GLY A 609 -1.55 -23.80 -37.83
CA GLY A 609 -1.87 -23.24 -39.13
C GLY A 609 -0.79 -22.45 -39.80
N PRO A 610 -0.97 -22.06 -41.08
CA PRO A 610 -0.01 -21.29 -41.84
C PRO A 610 0.25 -19.90 -41.20
N THR A 611 1.26 -19.21 -41.67
CA THR A 611 1.60 -17.86 -41.23
C THR A 611 0.55 -16.87 -41.76
N GLY A 612 0.18 -15.85 -40.97
CA GLY A 612 -0.68 -14.74 -41.41
C GLY A 612 -2.17 -15.02 -41.44
N VAL A 613 -2.64 -16.12 -40.86
CA VAL A 613 -4.08 -16.53 -40.81
C VAL A 613 -4.83 -15.95 -39.60
N GLY A 614 -4.17 -15.19 -38.72
CA GLY A 614 -4.84 -14.52 -37.60
C GLY A 614 -4.55 -15.09 -36.20
N LYS A 615 -3.66 -16.09 -36.03
CA LYS A 615 -3.34 -16.71 -34.72
C LYS A 615 -3.00 -15.66 -33.64
N THR A 616 -2.06 -14.77 -33.91
CA THR A 616 -1.64 -13.72 -32.98
C THR A 616 -2.71 -12.64 -32.82
N GLU A 617 -3.52 -12.37 -33.84
CA GLU A 617 -4.61 -11.39 -33.75
C GLU A 617 -5.73 -11.88 -32.86
N LEU A 618 -6.05 -13.19 -32.88
CA LEU A 618 -7.01 -13.78 -31.93
C LEU A 618 -6.51 -13.65 -30.48
N CYS A 619 -5.21 -13.81 -30.22
CA CYS A 619 -4.64 -13.59 -28.89
C CYS A 619 -4.83 -12.14 -28.44
N LYS A 620 -4.63 -11.16 -29.32
CA LYS A 620 -4.83 -9.74 -29.04
C LYS A 620 -6.30 -9.40 -28.82
N ALA A 621 -7.18 -9.91 -29.67
CA ALA A 621 -8.63 -9.73 -29.54
C ALA A 621 -9.14 -10.33 -28.22
N LEU A 622 -8.61 -11.49 -27.84
CA LEU A 622 -8.95 -12.14 -26.58
C LEU A 622 -8.47 -11.35 -25.36
N ALA A 623 -7.23 -10.81 -25.39
CA ALA A 623 -6.71 -9.98 -24.31
C ALA A 623 -7.53 -8.69 -24.16
N GLU A 624 -7.90 -8.05 -25.25
CA GLU A 624 -8.77 -6.86 -25.24
C GLU A 624 -10.18 -7.20 -24.73
N ALA A 625 -10.77 -8.30 -25.18
CA ALA A 625 -12.12 -8.68 -24.78
C ALA A 625 -12.23 -9.08 -23.31
N LEU A 626 -11.22 -9.75 -22.74
CA LEU A 626 -11.25 -10.29 -21.37
C LEU A 626 -10.54 -9.39 -20.35
N PHE A 627 -9.52 -8.66 -20.79
CA PHE A 627 -8.67 -7.84 -19.92
C PHE A 627 -8.62 -6.36 -20.32
N ASP A 628 -9.55 -5.94 -21.21
CA ASP A 628 -9.79 -4.57 -21.72
C ASP A 628 -8.54 -3.86 -22.30
N SER A 629 -7.47 -4.59 -22.60
CA SER A 629 -6.28 -4.06 -23.25
C SER A 629 -5.53 -5.13 -24.04
N GLU A 630 -5.20 -4.83 -25.29
CA GLU A 630 -4.35 -5.72 -26.09
C GLU A 630 -2.90 -5.80 -25.58
N GLU A 631 -2.50 -4.91 -24.63
CA GLU A 631 -1.19 -4.96 -23.99
C GLU A 631 -1.10 -5.97 -22.84
N ASN A 632 -2.23 -6.57 -22.45
CA ASN A 632 -2.24 -7.61 -21.44
C ASN A 632 -1.89 -8.98 -22.04
N ILE A 633 -0.87 -8.98 -22.92
CA ILE A 633 -0.25 -10.15 -23.52
C ILE A 633 1.20 -10.24 -23.08
N VAL A 634 1.58 -11.41 -22.56
CA VAL A 634 2.99 -11.80 -22.33
C VAL A 634 3.42 -12.66 -23.52
N ARG A 635 4.11 -12.07 -24.49
CA ARG A 635 4.59 -12.78 -25.68
C ARG A 635 6.03 -13.26 -25.50
N LEU A 636 6.24 -14.55 -25.73
CA LEU A 636 7.54 -15.23 -25.67
C LEU A 636 7.77 -15.96 -26.99
N ASP A 637 8.80 -15.54 -27.73
CA ASP A 637 9.20 -16.20 -28.98
C ASP A 637 10.10 -17.39 -28.64
N MET A 638 9.63 -18.57 -28.93
CA MET A 638 10.33 -19.81 -28.59
C MET A 638 11.59 -20.05 -29.44
N SER A 639 11.80 -19.30 -30.48
CA SER A 639 13.07 -19.28 -31.22
C SER A 639 14.26 -18.75 -30.38
N GLU A 640 13.98 -17.94 -29.34
CA GLU A 640 14.98 -17.50 -28.37
C GLU A 640 15.29 -18.55 -27.28
N TYR A 641 14.51 -19.64 -27.21
CA TYR A 641 14.60 -20.66 -26.16
C TYR A 641 14.96 -22.05 -26.75
N MET A 642 15.72 -22.08 -27.83
CA MET A 642 16.19 -23.30 -28.48
C MET A 642 17.30 -24.01 -27.68
N GLU A 643 18.03 -23.30 -26.85
CA GLU A 643 19.14 -23.82 -26.06
C GLU A 643 18.76 -24.08 -24.60
N LYS A 644 19.39 -25.09 -23.98
CA LYS A 644 19.15 -25.47 -22.58
C LYS A 644 19.33 -24.29 -21.62
N HIS A 645 20.32 -23.45 -21.88
CA HIS A 645 20.60 -22.28 -21.02
C HIS A 645 19.51 -21.22 -21.06
N SER A 646 18.78 -21.13 -22.15
CA SER A 646 17.71 -20.16 -22.30
C SER A 646 16.48 -20.50 -21.44
N VAL A 647 16.28 -21.77 -21.06
CA VAL A 647 15.18 -22.17 -20.17
C VAL A 647 15.27 -21.49 -18.80
N ALA A 648 16.50 -21.29 -18.29
CA ALA A 648 16.72 -20.55 -17.05
C ALA A 648 16.25 -19.09 -17.11
N ARG A 649 16.13 -18.49 -18.31
CA ARG A 649 15.59 -17.13 -18.48
C ARG A 649 14.06 -17.07 -18.26
N LEU A 650 13.35 -18.20 -18.45
CA LEU A 650 11.89 -18.25 -18.23
C LEU A 650 11.54 -18.17 -16.74
N ILE A 651 12.25 -18.93 -15.90
CA ILE A 651 11.95 -19.10 -14.47
C ILE A 651 12.97 -18.43 -13.54
N GLY A 652 14.09 -17.91 -14.11
CA GLY A 652 15.19 -17.28 -13.38
C GLY A 652 16.44 -18.16 -13.31
N ALA A 653 17.60 -17.52 -13.18
CA ALA A 653 18.88 -18.21 -13.08
C ALA A 653 19.07 -18.83 -11.67
N PRO A 654 19.71 -20.01 -11.54
CA PRO A 654 20.01 -20.59 -10.24
C PRO A 654 20.93 -19.70 -9.38
N PRO A 655 20.94 -19.86 -8.04
CA PRO A 655 21.83 -19.10 -7.16
C PRO A 655 23.29 -19.20 -7.59
N GLY A 656 23.97 -18.04 -7.68
CA GLY A 656 25.38 -17.94 -8.08
C GLY A 656 25.63 -17.72 -9.57
N TYR A 657 24.62 -17.70 -10.40
CA TYR A 657 24.73 -17.34 -11.83
C TYR A 657 24.32 -15.90 -12.09
N VAL A 658 24.89 -15.31 -13.15
CA VAL A 658 24.55 -13.95 -13.60
C VAL A 658 23.03 -13.89 -13.96
N GLY A 659 22.32 -12.88 -13.46
CA GLY A 659 20.87 -12.73 -13.67
C GLY A 659 19.97 -13.36 -12.58
N TYR A 660 20.53 -13.88 -11.48
CA TYR A 660 19.76 -14.43 -10.36
C TYR A 660 18.80 -13.38 -9.74
N ASP A 661 19.26 -12.14 -9.61
CA ASP A 661 18.48 -11.05 -8.99
C ASP A 661 17.38 -10.49 -9.94
N GLU A 662 17.47 -10.75 -11.24
CA GLU A 662 16.52 -10.22 -12.23
C GLU A 662 15.21 -11.02 -12.29
N GLY A 663 15.20 -12.26 -11.73
CA GLY A 663 14.05 -13.14 -11.83
C GLY A 663 13.84 -13.75 -13.23
N GLY A 664 12.81 -14.57 -13.42
CA GLY A 664 12.48 -15.16 -14.72
C GLY A 664 11.59 -14.24 -15.57
N GLN A 665 11.81 -14.19 -16.86
CA GLN A 665 11.03 -13.36 -17.78
C GLN A 665 9.53 -13.69 -17.74
N LEU A 666 9.17 -14.98 -17.74
CA LEU A 666 7.79 -15.44 -17.65
C LEU A 666 7.22 -15.19 -16.25
N THR A 667 7.94 -15.60 -15.21
CA THR A 667 7.46 -15.49 -13.81
C THR A 667 7.30 -14.05 -13.35
N GLU A 668 8.24 -13.16 -13.69
CA GLU A 668 8.14 -11.73 -13.36
C GLU A 668 7.04 -11.02 -14.16
N ALA A 669 6.87 -11.36 -15.45
CA ALA A 669 5.82 -10.77 -16.27
C ALA A 669 4.43 -11.11 -15.73
N VAL A 670 4.18 -12.38 -15.37
CA VAL A 670 2.88 -12.83 -14.83
C VAL A 670 2.70 -12.34 -13.39
N ARG A 671 3.74 -12.27 -12.58
CA ARG A 671 3.65 -11.68 -11.25
C ARG A 671 3.19 -10.21 -11.27
N ARG A 672 3.64 -9.46 -12.29
CA ARG A 672 3.21 -8.05 -12.49
C ARG A 672 1.86 -7.93 -13.17
N LYS A 673 1.49 -8.87 -14.05
CA LYS A 673 0.24 -8.92 -14.79
C LYS A 673 -0.41 -10.30 -14.66
N PRO A 674 -1.02 -10.61 -13.49
CA PRO A 674 -1.57 -11.96 -13.24
C PRO A 674 -2.78 -12.30 -14.12
N TYR A 675 -3.41 -11.28 -14.71
CA TYR A 675 -4.50 -11.41 -15.68
C TYR A 675 -3.97 -11.06 -17.06
N SER A 676 -3.51 -12.06 -17.77
CA SER A 676 -2.89 -11.87 -19.09
C SER A 676 -3.06 -13.11 -19.98
N VAL A 677 -2.95 -12.87 -21.28
CA VAL A 677 -2.79 -13.94 -22.26
C VAL A 677 -1.30 -14.21 -22.42
N ILE A 678 -0.88 -15.43 -22.14
CA ILE A 678 0.51 -15.86 -22.36
C ILE A 678 0.58 -16.49 -23.74
N LEU A 679 1.37 -15.90 -24.61
CA LEU A 679 1.56 -16.37 -25.98
C LEU A 679 2.98 -16.94 -26.14
N PHE A 680 3.09 -18.25 -26.26
CA PHE A 680 4.30 -18.93 -26.70
C PHE A 680 4.28 -19.07 -28.24
N ASP A 681 5.04 -18.24 -28.91
CA ASP A 681 5.07 -18.19 -30.37
C ASP A 681 6.11 -19.19 -30.90
N GLU A 682 5.77 -19.95 -31.94
CA GLU A 682 6.61 -20.99 -32.58
C GLU A 682 7.09 -22.08 -31.58
N ILE A 683 6.14 -22.66 -30.83
CA ILE A 683 6.42 -23.59 -29.74
C ILE A 683 7.24 -24.81 -30.14
N GLU A 684 7.15 -25.23 -31.41
CA GLU A 684 7.95 -26.33 -32.00
C GLU A 684 9.47 -26.07 -31.98
N LYS A 685 9.91 -24.84 -31.84
CA LYS A 685 11.33 -24.48 -31.78
C LYS A 685 11.92 -24.55 -30.37
N ALA A 686 11.08 -24.68 -29.35
CA ALA A 686 11.52 -24.67 -27.96
C ALA A 686 12.37 -25.90 -27.61
N HIS A 687 13.36 -25.71 -26.73
CA HIS A 687 14.13 -26.81 -26.15
C HIS A 687 13.19 -27.78 -25.36
N PRO A 688 13.45 -29.09 -25.35
CA PRO A 688 12.63 -30.08 -24.63
C PRO A 688 12.40 -29.77 -23.14
N ASP A 689 13.34 -29.10 -22.47
CA ASP A 689 13.23 -28.72 -21.05
C ASP A 689 12.17 -27.60 -20.81
N VAL A 690 11.83 -26.82 -21.84
CA VAL A 690 10.70 -25.84 -21.77
C VAL A 690 9.40 -26.57 -21.52
N PHE A 691 9.17 -27.68 -22.23
CA PHE A 691 7.96 -28.48 -22.06
C PHE A 691 7.80 -29.03 -20.65
N ASN A 692 8.90 -29.41 -19.98
CA ASN A 692 8.84 -29.86 -18.59
C ASN A 692 8.37 -28.74 -17.65
N THR A 693 8.79 -27.51 -17.91
CA THR A 693 8.30 -26.33 -17.17
C THR A 693 6.83 -26.04 -17.46
N LEU A 694 6.44 -26.12 -18.74
CA LEU A 694 5.03 -25.91 -19.14
C LEU A 694 4.11 -27.00 -18.59
N LEU A 695 4.55 -28.25 -18.42
CA LEU A 695 3.76 -29.29 -17.79
C LEU A 695 3.34 -28.91 -16.36
N GLN A 696 4.25 -28.36 -15.57
CA GLN A 696 3.93 -27.88 -14.22
C GLN A 696 2.92 -26.72 -14.26
N LEU A 697 3.11 -25.78 -15.20
CA LEU A 697 2.20 -24.64 -15.37
C LEU A 697 0.79 -25.09 -15.74
N LEU A 698 0.67 -26.05 -16.69
CA LEU A 698 -0.62 -26.52 -17.19
C LEU A 698 -1.36 -27.43 -16.19
N ASP A 699 -0.63 -28.14 -15.31
CA ASP A 699 -1.25 -29.01 -14.29
C ASP A 699 -1.61 -28.28 -13.01
N ASP A 700 -0.63 -27.56 -12.45
CA ASP A 700 -0.74 -26.96 -11.13
C ASP A 700 -1.13 -25.47 -11.17
N GLY A 701 -1.18 -24.84 -12.35
CA GLY A 701 -1.46 -23.42 -12.52
C GLY A 701 -0.48 -22.51 -11.78
N ARG A 702 0.73 -23.00 -11.49
CA ARG A 702 1.76 -22.26 -10.74
C ARG A 702 3.16 -22.66 -11.19
N LEU A 703 4.10 -21.73 -11.08
CA LEU A 703 5.53 -21.98 -11.26
C LEU A 703 6.30 -21.41 -10.08
N THR A 704 7.31 -22.14 -9.62
CA THR A 704 8.25 -21.64 -8.62
C THR A 704 9.47 -21.06 -9.33
N ASP A 705 9.78 -19.78 -9.06
CA ASP A 705 10.94 -19.12 -9.62
C ASP A 705 12.25 -19.59 -8.96
N SER A 706 13.38 -19.16 -9.50
CA SER A 706 14.70 -19.50 -8.97
C SER A 706 14.99 -18.96 -7.57
N GLN A 707 14.19 -17.98 -7.10
CA GLN A 707 14.27 -17.39 -5.77
C GLN A 707 13.36 -18.10 -4.76
N GLY A 708 12.67 -19.18 -5.17
CA GLY A 708 11.75 -19.95 -4.34
C GLY A 708 10.34 -19.34 -4.22
N ARG A 709 10.01 -18.28 -4.98
CA ARG A 709 8.69 -17.66 -4.96
C ARG A 709 7.76 -18.42 -5.91
N THR A 710 6.58 -18.73 -5.45
CA THR A 710 5.54 -19.37 -6.28
C THR A 710 4.70 -18.30 -6.97
N VAL A 711 4.66 -18.33 -8.31
CA VAL A 711 3.88 -17.43 -9.14
C VAL A 711 2.62 -18.13 -9.59
N ASP A 712 1.47 -17.47 -9.46
CA ASP A 712 0.15 -17.98 -9.77
C ASP A 712 -0.22 -17.69 -11.25
N PHE A 713 -0.53 -18.74 -12.00
CA PHE A 713 -0.94 -18.72 -13.41
C PHE A 713 -2.43 -19.06 -13.62
N ARG A 714 -3.19 -19.33 -12.56
CA ARG A 714 -4.59 -19.75 -12.64
C ARG A 714 -5.50 -18.70 -13.29
N ASN A 715 -5.08 -17.45 -13.29
CA ASN A 715 -5.83 -16.35 -13.89
C ASN A 715 -5.38 -16.03 -15.32
N THR A 716 -4.45 -16.79 -15.88
CA THR A 716 -3.94 -16.59 -17.24
C THR A 716 -4.59 -17.51 -18.26
N ILE A 717 -4.54 -17.12 -19.53
CA ILE A 717 -4.88 -17.97 -20.67
C ILE A 717 -3.59 -18.27 -21.40
N VAL A 718 -3.27 -19.54 -21.59
CA VAL A 718 -2.04 -20.00 -22.22
C VAL A 718 -2.31 -20.37 -23.68
N ILE A 719 -1.65 -19.71 -24.61
CA ILE A 719 -1.77 -19.96 -26.04
C ILE A 719 -0.40 -20.28 -26.62
N MET A 720 -0.30 -21.38 -27.30
CA MET A 720 0.91 -21.82 -28.01
C MET A 720 0.63 -21.81 -29.51
N THR A 721 1.42 -21.11 -30.30
CA THR A 721 1.27 -21.11 -31.76
C THR A 721 2.30 -22.04 -32.38
N SER A 722 1.92 -22.73 -33.47
CA SER A 722 2.81 -23.58 -34.23
C SER A 722 2.46 -23.56 -35.72
N ASN A 723 3.45 -23.80 -36.55
CA ASN A 723 3.31 -23.95 -37.99
C ASN A 723 3.42 -25.42 -38.44
N ILE A 724 3.40 -26.39 -37.51
CA ILE A 724 3.39 -27.83 -37.83
C ILE A 724 2.16 -28.18 -38.66
N GLY A 725 2.34 -28.98 -39.70
CA GLY A 725 1.25 -29.40 -40.55
C GLY A 725 0.73 -28.35 -41.52
N SER A 726 1.30 -27.16 -41.60
CA SER A 726 0.80 -26.06 -42.44
C SER A 726 0.71 -26.42 -43.93
N TYR A 727 1.69 -27.18 -44.46
CA TYR A 727 1.66 -27.62 -45.85
C TYR A 727 0.45 -28.54 -46.15
N LYS A 728 0.16 -29.47 -45.24
CA LYS A 728 -0.99 -30.35 -45.37
C LYS A 728 -2.34 -29.60 -45.29
N MET A 729 -2.37 -28.53 -44.46
CA MET A 729 -3.53 -27.66 -44.38
C MET A 729 -3.78 -26.88 -45.67
N LEU A 730 -2.68 -26.40 -46.31
CA LEU A 730 -2.77 -25.68 -47.57
C LEU A 730 -3.19 -26.58 -48.73
N ASP A 731 -2.62 -27.81 -48.79
CA ASP A 731 -2.91 -28.77 -49.88
C ASP A 731 -4.28 -29.41 -49.70
N GLY A 732 -4.81 -29.52 -48.49
CA GLY A 732 -6.05 -30.21 -48.18
C GLY A 732 -7.27 -29.31 -47.93
N ILE A 733 -7.25 -28.03 -48.36
CA ILE A 733 -8.39 -27.16 -48.30
C ILE A 733 -9.27 -27.28 -49.52
N ASN A 734 -10.58 -27.45 -49.33
CA ASN A 734 -11.57 -27.43 -50.39
C ASN A 734 -11.88 -26.02 -50.88
N PRO A 735 -12.43 -25.83 -52.10
CA PRO A 735 -12.83 -24.52 -52.60
C PRO A 735 -13.87 -23.79 -51.76
N ASP A 736 -14.62 -24.49 -50.94
CA ASP A 736 -15.60 -23.94 -49.96
C ASP A 736 -14.96 -23.50 -48.64
N GLY A 737 -13.63 -23.61 -48.49
CA GLY A 737 -12.90 -23.25 -47.27
C GLY A 737 -12.98 -24.31 -46.16
N THR A 738 -13.53 -25.48 -46.40
CA THR A 738 -13.52 -26.61 -45.45
C THR A 738 -12.26 -27.46 -45.63
N PHE A 739 -11.81 -28.13 -44.57
CA PHE A 739 -10.75 -29.12 -44.68
C PHE A 739 -11.27 -30.46 -45.25
N ALA A 740 -10.47 -31.11 -46.03
CA ALA A 740 -10.72 -32.52 -46.39
C ALA A 740 -10.68 -33.41 -45.14
N SER A 741 -11.47 -34.49 -45.12
CA SER A 741 -11.66 -35.36 -43.95
C SER A 741 -10.38 -35.89 -43.30
N ASP A 742 -9.32 -36.02 -44.09
CA ASP A 742 -8.06 -36.65 -43.67
C ASP A 742 -7.06 -35.65 -43.08
N VAL A 743 -7.22 -34.36 -43.41
CA VAL A 743 -6.28 -33.29 -43.00
C VAL A 743 -6.12 -33.20 -41.46
N TYR A 744 -7.24 -33.26 -40.75
CA TYR A 744 -7.19 -33.23 -39.28
C TYR A 744 -6.37 -34.37 -38.71
N THR A 745 -6.62 -35.58 -39.17
CA THR A 745 -5.93 -36.79 -38.72
C THR A 745 -4.43 -36.74 -39.05
N GLU A 746 -4.08 -36.25 -40.24
CA GLU A 746 -2.69 -36.13 -40.68
C GLU A 746 -1.92 -35.06 -39.89
N VAL A 747 -2.52 -33.90 -39.64
CA VAL A 747 -1.93 -32.81 -38.86
C VAL A 747 -1.73 -33.24 -37.40
N MET A 748 -2.74 -33.89 -36.82
CA MET A 748 -2.63 -34.43 -35.46
C MET A 748 -1.62 -35.59 -35.39
N GLY A 749 -1.42 -36.33 -36.44
CA GLY A 749 -0.36 -37.35 -36.55
C GLY A 749 1.03 -36.74 -36.51
N GLU A 750 1.23 -35.62 -37.21
CA GLU A 750 2.49 -34.88 -37.25
C GLU A 750 2.77 -34.19 -35.90
N LEU A 751 1.73 -33.62 -35.28
CA LEU A 751 1.81 -33.01 -33.93
C LEU A 751 2.28 -34.03 -32.90
N ARG A 752 1.73 -35.27 -32.93
CA ARG A 752 2.13 -36.34 -31.99
C ARG A 752 3.55 -36.86 -32.21
N GLN A 753 4.17 -36.59 -33.36
CA GLN A 753 5.58 -36.92 -33.60
C GLN A 753 6.53 -35.86 -32.96
N HIS A 754 6.06 -34.60 -32.88
CA HIS A 754 6.87 -33.52 -32.33
C HIS A 754 6.71 -33.35 -30.80
N PHE A 755 5.51 -33.55 -30.28
CA PHE A 755 5.18 -33.38 -28.89
C PHE A 755 4.88 -34.70 -28.19
N LYS A 756 5.35 -34.81 -26.92
CA LYS A 756 5.04 -36.00 -26.11
C LYS A 756 3.54 -36.09 -25.84
N PRO A 757 2.96 -37.32 -25.81
CA PRO A 757 1.53 -37.50 -25.52
C PRO A 757 1.11 -36.88 -24.17
N GLU A 758 1.97 -36.94 -23.18
CA GLU A 758 1.71 -36.34 -21.84
C GLU A 758 1.54 -34.83 -21.86
N PHE A 759 2.19 -34.14 -22.80
CA PHE A 759 2.04 -32.67 -22.96
C PHE A 759 0.72 -32.36 -23.68
N LEU A 760 0.44 -33.06 -24.78
CA LEU A 760 -0.81 -32.85 -25.57
C LEU A 760 -2.10 -33.13 -24.76
N ASN A 761 -2.04 -34.10 -23.83
CA ASN A 761 -3.18 -34.45 -22.98
C ASN A 761 -3.47 -33.40 -21.89
N ARG A 762 -2.58 -32.44 -21.68
CA ARG A 762 -2.76 -31.36 -20.71
C ARG A 762 -3.23 -30.04 -21.30
N VAL A 763 -3.18 -29.96 -22.61
CA VAL A 763 -3.76 -28.83 -23.37
C VAL A 763 -5.25 -29.07 -23.53
N ASP A 764 -6.05 -28.06 -23.23
CA ASP A 764 -7.51 -28.15 -23.25
C ASP A 764 -8.02 -28.36 -24.69
N GLU A 765 -7.46 -27.56 -25.64
CA GLU A 765 -7.89 -27.69 -27.03
C GLU A 765 -6.76 -27.42 -28.03
N THR A 766 -6.79 -28.20 -29.13
CA THR A 766 -5.93 -27.96 -30.29
C THR A 766 -6.81 -27.43 -31.43
N VAL A 767 -6.52 -26.22 -31.86
CA VAL A 767 -7.33 -25.46 -32.81
C VAL A 767 -6.60 -25.30 -34.15
N LEU A 768 -7.26 -25.69 -35.24
CA LEU A 768 -6.73 -25.55 -36.60
C LEU A 768 -7.22 -24.22 -37.21
N PHE A 769 -6.29 -23.38 -37.61
CA PHE A 769 -6.57 -22.15 -38.33
C PHE A 769 -6.61 -22.43 -39.84
N LYS A 770 -7.71 -22.08 -40.46
CA LYS A 770 -7.91 -22.25 -41.89
C LYS A 770 -7.08 -21.20 -42.66
N PRO A 771 -6.53 -21.57 -43.85
CA PRO A 771 -6.02 -20.59 -44.79
C PRO A 771 -7.10 -19.56 -45.12
N LEU A 772 -6.71 -18.31 -45.32
CA LEU A 772 -7.65 -17.24 -45.66
C LEU A 772 -8.10 -17.37 -47.13
N LEU A 773 -9.38 -17.17 -47.37
CA LEU A 773 -9.96 -17.10 -48.71
C LEU A 773 -9.85 -15.65 -49.26
N PRO A 774 -9.83 -15.47 -50.61
CA PRO A 774 -9.76 -14.13 -51.22
C PRO A 774 -10.86 -13.18 -50.73
N GLU A 775 -12.09 -13.65 -50.58
CA GLU A 775 -13.21 -12.85 -50.02
C GLU A 775 -12.98 -12.35 -48.59
N GLN A 776 -12.21 -13.08 -47.82
CA GLN A 776 -11.87 -12.68 -46.43
C GLN A 776 -10.79 -11.60 -46.38
N ILE A 777 -9.91 -11.54 -47.36
CA ILE A 777 -8.89 -10.50 -47.47
C ILE A 777 -9.52 -9.11 -47.61
N GLY A 778 -10.61 -8.98 -48.34
CA GLY A 778 -11.36 -7.73 -48.46
C GLY A 778 -11.77 -7.17 -47.12
N ARG A 779 -12.39 -8.01 -46.28
CA ARG A 779 -12.75 -7.56 -44.91
C ARG A 779 -11.53 -7.18 -44.06
N ILE A 780 -10.39 -7.83 -44.27
CA ILE A 780 -9.16 -7.48 -43.56
C ILE A 780 -8.62 -6.12 -44.04
N ILE A 781 -8.76 -5.80 -45.33
CA ILE A 781 -8.44 -4.45 -45.85
C ILE A 781 -9.29 -3.40 -45.16
N ASP A 782 -10.60 -3.59 -45.06
CA ASP A 782 -11.49 -2.66 -44.36
C ASP A 782 -11.08 -2.42 -42.92
N LEU A 783 -10.73 -3.46 -42.17
CA LEU A 783 -10.22 -3.31 -40.79
C LEU A 783 -8.92 -2.53 -40.70
N GLN A 784 -7.98 -2.74 -41.62
CA GLN A 784 -6.72 -1.98 -41.64
C GLN A 784 -6.95 -0.52 -42.01
N LEU A 785 -7.85 -0.25 -42.92
CA LEU A 785 -8.24 1.10 -43.30
C LEU A 785 -8.95 1.82 -42.17
N HIS A 786 -9.83 1.16 -41.45
CA HIS A 786 -10.47 1.74 -40.28
C HIS A 786 -9.45 2.14 -39.21
N ARG A 787 -8.43 1.30 -38.98
CA ARG A 787 -7.30 1.66 -38.09
C ARG A 787 -6.48 2.84 -38.60
N LEU A 788 -6.32 2.97 -39.93
CA LEU A 788 -5.68 4.14 -40.53
C LEU A 788 -6.55 5.37 -40.37
N GLN A 789 -7.86 5.26 -40.61
CA GLN A 789 -8.85 6.30 -40.43
C GLN A 789 -8.83 6.86 -39.01
N SER A 790 -8.83 6.02 -37.97
CA SER A 790 -8.75 6.46 -36.57
C SER A 790 -7.49 7.28 -36.24
N ARG A 791 -6.35 6.98 -36.92
CA ARG A 791 -5.14 7.80 -36.78
C ARG A 791 -5.24 9.16 -37.46
N LEU A 792 -6.13 9.32 -38.44
CA LEU A 792 -6.35 10.55 -39.19
C LEU A 792 -7.48 11.42 -38.61
N GLU A 793 -8.23 10.91 -37.62
CA GLU A 793 -9.35 11.63 -36.94
C GLU A 793 -8.90 12.95 -36.31
N GLU A 794 -7.71 13.01 -35.74
CA GLU A 794 -7.15 14.25 -35.16
C GLU A 794 -7.04 15.37 -36.20
N ARG A 795 -6.84 15.00 -37.49
CA ARG A 795 -6.76 15.91 -38.62
C ARG A 795 -8.09 16.05 -39.38
N LYS A 796 -9.11 15.31 -38.98
CA LYS A 796 -10.41 15.23 -39.64
C LYS A 796 -10.33 14.86 -41.13
N ILE A 797 -9.34 14.08 -41.50
CA ILE A 797 -9.16 13.55 -42.87
C ILE A 797 -9.95 12.23 -42.94
N THR A 798 -10.84 12.11 -43.93
CA THR A 798 -11.60 10.87 -44.18
C THR A 798 -11.06 10.17 -45.39
N LEU A 799 -10.98 8.83 -45.35
CA LEU A 799 -10.50 7.97 -46.43
C LEU A 799 -11.63 7.13 -46.98
N GLU A 800 -11.71 7.04 -48.30
CA GLU A 800 -12.61 6.15 -48.99
C GLU A 800 -11.84 5.37 -50.09
N LEU A 801 -12.02 4.07 -50.16
CA LEU A 801 -11.56 3.23 -51.25
C LEU A 801 -12.69 2.99 -52.24
N THR A 802 -12.40 3.09 -53.53
CA THR A 802 -13.31 2.61 -54.57
C THR A 802 -13.30 1.08 -54.64
N GLU A 803 -14.38 0.48 -55.15
CA GLU A 803 -14.47 -0.96 -55.31
C GLU A 803 -13.30 -1.53 -56.17
N ALA A 804 -12.90 -0.81 -57.21
CA ALA A 804 -11.77 -1.14 -58.04
C ALA A 804 -10.44 -1.13 -57.28
N ALA A 805 -10.21 -0.14 -56.40
CA ALA A 805 -9.00 -0.12 -55.60
C ALA A 805 -8.99 -1.22 -54.52
N HIS A 806 -10.15 -1.54 -53.98
CA HIS A 806 -10.30 -2.63 -53.03
C HIS A 806 -9.99 -4.01 -53.64
N GLU A 807 -10.56 -4.33 -54.82
CA GLU A 807 -10.25 -5.57 -55.55
C GLU A 807 -8.77 -5.63 -55.94
N PHE A 808 -8.22 -4.51 -56.44
CA PHE A 808 -6.82 -4.43 -56.85
C PHE A 808 -5.87 -4.71 -55.67
N ILE A 809 -6.12 -4.10 -54.49
CA ILE A 809 -5.30 -4.32 -53.30
C ILE A 809 -5.45 -5.78 -52.82
N ALA A 810 -6.67 -6.34 -52.89
CA ALA A 810 -6.91 -7.73 -52.48
C ALA A 810 -6.10 -8.69 -53.33
N ASP A 811 -6.13 -8.55 -54.63
CA ASP A 811 -5.39 -9.40 -55.58
C ASP A 811 -3.88 -9.23 -55.47
N ALA A 812 -3.41 -8.01 -55.36
CA ALA A 812 -1.97 -7.70 -55.27
C ALA A 812 -1.31 -8.13 -53.96
N ALA A 813 -2.10 -8.17 -52.88
CA ALA A 813 -1.61 -8.48 -51.54
C ALA A 813 -1.94 -9.93 -51.06
N TYR A 814 -2.70 -10.69 -51.82
CA TYR A 814 -3.05 -12.07 -51.47
C TYR A 814 -1.92 -13.05 -51.82
N ASP A 815 -1.52 -13.85 -50.85
CA ASP A 815 -0.62 -14.97 -51.02
C ASP A 815 -1.15 -16.16 -50.17
N PRO A 816 -1.53 -17.27 -50.77
CA PRO A 816 -2.07 -18.45 -50.07
C PRO A 816 -1.13 -18.99 -48.96
N HIS A 817 0.19 -18.86 -49.13
CA HIS A 817 1.19 -19.34 -48.17
C HIS A 817 1.46 -18.38 -47.01
N TYR A 818 1.34 -17.05 -47.26
CA TYR A 818 1.65 -16.03 -46.28
C TYR A 818 0.41 -15.30 -45.71
N GLY A 819 -0.79 -15.64 -46.22
CA GLY A 819 -2.07 -15.10 -45.77
C GLY A 819 -2.14 -13.56 -45.83
N ALA A 820 -2.59 -12.90 -44.78
CA ALA A 820 -2.71 -11.46 -44.70
C ALA A 820 -1.39 -10.74 -44.36
N ARG A 821 -0.27 -11.43 -44.18
CA ARG A 821 1.01 -10.79 -43.77
C ARG A 821 1.57 -9.85 -44.86
N PRO A 822 1.50 -10.15 -46.16
CA PRO A 822 1.90 -9.23 -47.21
C PRO A 822 1.03 -7.97 -47.28
N LEU A 823 -0.28 -8.10 -47.00
CA LEU A 823 -1.23 -6.98 -47.03
C LEU A 823 -0.80 -5.77 -46.23
N LYS A 824 -0.35 -5.96 -45.01
CA LYS A 824 0.09 -4.87 -44.13
C LYS A 824 1.27 -4.09 -44.76
N ARG A 825 2.23 -4.79 -45.37
CA ARG A 825 3.37 -4.17 -46.05
C ARG A 825 2.93 -3.45 -47.32
N TYR A 826 1.98 -4.06 -48.04
CA TYR A 826 1.42 -3.47 -49.25
C TYR A 826 0.71 -2.16 -48.95
N LEU A 827 -0.18 -2.15 -47.99
CA LEU A 827 -0.88 -0.93 -47.53
C LEU A 827 0.10 0.14 -47.04
N GLN A 828 1.13 -0.22 -46.30
CA GLN A 828 2.14 0.71 -45.82
C GLN A 828 2.92 1.35 -46.97
N SER A 829 3.31 0.59 -47.98
CA SER A 829 4.12 1.09 -49.10
C SER A 829 3.30 1.84 -50.17
N HIS A 830 2.06 1.38 -50.45
CA HIS A 830 1.25 1.90 -51.57
C HIS A 830 0.10 2.79 -51.12
N VAL A 831 -0.29 2.77 -49.85
CA VAL A 831 -1.34 3.64 -49.34
C VAL A 831 -0.78 4.64 -48.31
N GLU A 832 -0.24 4.16 -47.18
CA GLU A 832 0.19 5.07 -46.08
C GLU A 832 1.35 6.00 -46.52
N THR A 833 2.35 5.45 -47.18
CA THR A 833 3.53 6.26 -47.58
C THR A 833 3.21 7.35 -48.63
N PRO A 834 2.43 7.04 -49.71
CA PRO A 834 1.97 8.11 -50.65
C PRO A 834 1.08 9.14 -49.97
N LEU A 835 0.12 8.69 -49.16
CA LEU A 835 -0.79 9.58 -48.42
C LEU A 835 0.00 10.53 -47.48
N ALA A 836 0.97 10.01 -46.76
CA ALA A 836 1.86 10.83 -45.94
C ALA A 836 2.62 11.90 -46.73
N LYS A 837 3.10 11.57 -47.96
CA LYS A 837 3.75 12.52 -48.84
C LYS A 837 2.77 13.63 -49.26
N TYR A 838 1.54 13.31 -49.62
CA TYR A 838 0.52 14.29 -50.02
C TYR A 838 0.12 15.19 -48.86
N ILE A 839 0.03 14.67 -47.64
CA ILE A 839 -0.24 15.46 -46.42
C ILE A 839 0.94 16.41 -46.14
N ILE A 840 2.18 15.93 -46.17
CA ILE A 840 3.37 16.75 -45.91
C ILE A 840 3.59 17.81 -46.98
N SER A 841 3.30 17.48 -48.26
CA SER A 841 3.40 18.47 -49.37
C SER A 841 2.27 19.49 -49.36
N GLY A 842 1.26 19.36 -48.51
CA GLY A 842 0.11 20.27 -48.41
C GLY A 842 -0.94 20.07 -49.53
N GLN A 843 -0.84 19.00 -50.32
CA GLN A 843 -1.81 18.65 -51.34
C GLN A 843 -3.08 18.05 -50.68
N VAL A 844 -2.93 17.35 -49.56
CA VAL A 844 -4.03 16.96 -48.70
C VAL A 844 -3.94 17.78 -47.42
N ARG A 845 -5.03 18.51 -47.09
CA ARG A 845 -5.14 19.38 -45.91
C ARG A 845 -6.07 18.77 -44.88
N ASP A 846 -6.04 19.32 -43.71
CA ASP A 846 -6.97 18.93 -42.65
C ASP A 846 -8.43 19.20 -43.08
N ASP A 847 -9.36 18.39 -42.59
CA ASP A 847 -10.80 18.46 -42.89
C ASP A 847 -11.17 18.13 -44.35
N GLN A 848 -10.34 17.30 -45.04
CA GLN A 848 -10.58 16.87 -46.41
C GLN A 848 -10.93 15.38 -46.52
N HIS A 849 -11.71 15.08 -47.56
CA HIS A 849 -12.05 13.70 -47.94
C HIS A 849 -11.09 13.22 -49.03
N VAL A 850 -10.45 12.06 -48.82
CA VAL A 850 -9.49 11.47 -49.74
C VAL A 850 -10.07 10.18 -50.32
N VAL A 851 -10.16 10.10 -51.63
CA VAL A 851 -10.59 8.94 -52.36
C VAL A 851 -9.39 8.23 -52.97
N ILE A 852 -9.31 6.92 -52.80
CA ILE A 852 -8.26 6.08 -53.42
C ILE A 852 -8.92 5.17 -54.42
N ASP A 853 -8.42 5.23 -55.68
CA ASP A 853 -8.94 4.46 -56.82
C ASP A 853 -7.82 3.67 -57.48
N ALA A 854 -8.15 2.67 -58.27
CA ALA A 854 -7.22 1.89 -59.05
C ALA A 854 -7.45 2.11 -60.55
N VAL A 855 -6.38 2.49 -61.28
CA VAL A 855 -6.38 2.69 -62.71
C VAL A 855 -5.04 2.20 -63.29
N ASP A 856 -5.09 1.44 -64.39
CA ASP A 856 -3.90 0.94 -65.07
C ASP A 856 -2.86 0.27 -64.14
N ASP A 857 -3.32 -0.62 -63.27
CA ASP A 857 -2.52 -1.35 -62.30
C ASP A 857 -1.76 -0.46 -61.27
N ASN A 858 -2.26 0.75 -61.00
CA ASN A 858 -1.70 1.64 -59.99
C ASN A 858 -2.80 2.28 -59.15
N LEU A 859 -2.47 2.54 -57.87
CA LEU A 859 -3.35 3.31 -56.98
C LEU A 859 -3.15 4.79 -57.25
N ARG A 860 -4.27 5.52 -57.42
CA ARG A 860 -4.30 6.98 -57.49
C ARG A 860 -5.08 7.59 -56.37
N PHE A 861 -4.70 8.79 -55.97
CA PHE A 861 -5.30 9.50 -54.83
C PHE A 861 -6.03 10.73 -55.35
N GLY A 862 -7.16 11.03 -54.82
CA GLY A 862 -7.93 12.21 -55.15
C GLY A 862 -8.49 12.89 -53.88
N VAL A 863 -8.74 14.18 -53.94
CA VAL A 863 -9.33 14.99 -52.88
C VAL A 863 -10.68 15.48 -53.32
N GLY A 864 -11.72 15.23 -52.54
CA GLY A 864 -13.08 15.62 -52.85
C GLY A 864 -14.07 14.44 -52.71
N SER A 865 -15.35 14.63 -52.97
CA SER A 865 -16.38 13.60 -52.90
C SER A 865 -17.23 13.51 -54.19
N GLY A 866 -17.62 12.32 -54.63
CA GLY A 866 -18.42 12.09 -55.80
C GLY A 866 -17.77 12.59 -57.11
N ASP A 867 -18.53 13.26 -57.96
CA ASP A 867 -18.03 13.77 -59.29
C ASP A 867 -17.03 14.92 -59.15
N ALA A 868 -16.79 15.48 -57.99
CA ALA A 868 -15.88 16.61 -57.73
C ALA A 868 -14.51 16.18 -57.19
N VAL A 869 -14.06 14.93 -57.44
CA VAL A 869 -12.73 14.45 -57.01
C VAL A 869 -11.64 15.06 -57.89
N GLN A 870 -10.73 15.78 -57.25
CA GLN A 870 -9.49 16.27 -57.89
C GLN A 870 -8.39 15.22 -57.65
N TRP A 871 -7.92 14.59 -58.74
CA TRP A 871 -6.86 13.57 -58.67
C TRP A 871 -5.46 14.23 -58.52
N LEU A 872 -4.67 13.65 -57.60
CA LEU A 872 -3.34 14.12 -57.25
C LEU A 872 -2.23 13.48 -58.10
#